data_0e9d6e375d15a271837e568824fb9fa4
#
_entry.id   0e9d6e375d15a271837e568824fb9fa4
#
_cell.length_a   1.000
_cell.length_b   1.000
_cell.length_c   1.000
_cell.angle_alpha   90.00
_cell.angle_beta   90.00
_cell.angle_gamma   90.00
#
_symmetry.space_group_name_H-M   'P 1'
#
loop_
_entity.id
_entity.type
_entity.pdbx_description
1 polymer ?
#
loop_
_entity_poly.entity_id
_entity_poly.type
_entity_poly.pdbx_seq_one_letter_code
_entity_poly.pdbx_strand_id
1 'polypeptide(L)'
;MDLKQKLAFGLWLFTVGASAQSDIWRTDSLQEVVVTGTGTQHLLKDAPVQTEVISRKMLDSYGGKSLEDILSGLTASFAFSEGDMGSQMQLGGLGNSYILILIDGKRIHGDVGGENDLGLIDPQNIEKIEIVKGAQSALYGSDAMAGVINIITKKHRQKGLYVDNSTQYGTHNDLRQHNTLALNYGKWSSQTNFQLQRNDGWQNTAEEYAEAMVLTDSKNMTVNKFRNWQIAEHLTFLPTKKIELYADGTYYKKDIMRPRDGKHASCDVYTYDLHYNNASASVGGKWKLGGKGSLQDYVTLDVDWNMHAYYYKYTARHYDYVFLEGEEFGDQNGEWFSVPMYPGQQKLQSNQQRVMGQLKGIFHLPYNNTINAGAEYRYDHLKAPERTEKGTASDWTTAVYVQDEFNKLSWLNITAGLRLVDNQNFGFRLTPKVSAMASWGGWRFRLGWSQGFKTPTVKELYYRYLHVMGSSTFFNLGNTKLDPQTSNYWSANVEYRGDKLTASVTGYINKLDNMIALVNVPVGEIPAGITTAYMGDGSNNVQARMYKNMDDARTCGVDVTLGYKFTKELSMTAAYSYLDTEANLYDAGTDQMKTVVIDGMAHHKWNASVMYNHAFSNIYKLGVNLSTRGSSKRYYENNGDGRAYQLWRINTTHDFQVSSFKIASFRLEAGIDNIFNYVDRTMRPYHLGNNTSGTTVYGKVVVKLNYGKSVKQHILSTKQKNYYEED
;
A
#
# COMPACT_ATOMS: atom_id res chain seq x y z
N MET A 1 -26.59 9.80 43.80
CA MET A 1 -26.59 8.37 43.40
C MET A 1 -25.17 7.90 43.28
N ASP A 2 -24.78 6.99 44.13
CA ASP A 2 -23.42 6.49 44.27
C ASP A 2 -23.04 5.59 43.06
N LEU A 3 -21.77 5.55 42.70
CA LEU A 3 -21.23 4.80 41.56
C LEU A 3 -21.67 3.32 41.55
N LYS A 4 -21.89 2.75 42.75
CA LYS A 4 -22.46 1.40 42.96
C LYS A 4 -23.90 1.25 42.48
N GLN A 5 -24.71 2.32 42.60
CA GLN A 5 -26.10 2.31 42.13
C GLN A 5 -26.19 2.48 40.60
N LYS A 6 -25.25 3.19 40.00
CA LYS A 6 -25.20 3.33 38.53
C LYS A 6 -24.70 2.03 37.84
N LEU A 7 -23.79 1.28 38.47
CA LEU A 7 -23.40 -0.04 38.05
C LEU A 7 -24.48 -1.10 38.18
N ALA A 8 -25.29 -1.04 39.28
CA ALA A 8 -26.40 -1.95 39.48
C ALA A 8 -27.56 -1.68 38.50
N PHE A 9 -27.81 -0.41 38.12
CA PHE A 9 -28.83 -0.07 37.12
C PHE A 9 -28.42 -0.52 35.69
N GLY A 10 -27.14 -0.55 35.39
CA GLY A 10 -26.59 -1.12 34.14
C GLY A 10 -26.74 -2.63 34.06
N LEU A 11 -26.65 -3.35 35.18
CA LEU A 11 -26.81 -4.81 35.22
C LEU A 11 -28.27 -5.28 35.18
N TRP A 12 -29.22 -4.46 35.60
CA TRP A 12 -30.66 -4.82 35.65
C TRP A 12 -31.37 -4.79 34.30
N LEU A 13 -30.77 -4.16 33.30
CA LEU A 13 -31.30 -4.13 31.92
C LEU A 13 -30.99 -5.43 31.10
N PHE A 14 -30.28 -6.39 31.71
CA PHE A 14 -29.85 -7.62 31.03
C PHE A 14 -30.66 -8.88 31.31
N THR A 15 -31.78 -8.79 32.04
CA THR A 15 -32.60 -9.98 32.37
C THR A 15 -33.97 -9.94 31.75
N VAL A 16 -34.08 -9.87 30.41
CA VAL A 16 -35.36 -10.15 29.73
C VAL A 16 -35.10 -10.95 28.45
N GLY A 17 -35.50 -12.22 28.47
CA GLY A 17 -35.92 -12.96 27.31
C GLY A 17 -34.84 -13.77 26.57
N ALA A 18 -34.36 -14.84 27.17
CA ALA A 18 -33.76 -15.94 26.42
C ALA A 18 -34.85 -16.81 25.79
N SER A 19 -35.16 -16.58 24.53
CA SER A 19 -35.83 -17.60 23.70
C SER A 19 -35.39 -17.45 22.24
N ALA A 20 -34.59 -18.43 21.81
CA ALA A 20 -34.42 -18.98 20.48
C ALA A 20 -34.38 -18.00 19.29
N GLN A 21 -33.16 -17.67 18.85
CA GLN A 21 -32.80 -17.77 17.43
C GLN A 21 -31.28 -17.64 17.25
N SER A 22 -30.62 -18.76 17.00
CA SER A 22 -29.16 -18.92 17.01
C SER A 22 -28.44 -18.52 15.72
N ASP A 23 -29.07 -17.79 14.79
CA ASP A 23 -28.54 -17.65 13.43
C ASP A 23 -27.95 -16.25 13.09
N ILE A 24 -28.06 -15.26 13.96
CA ILE A 24 -27.60 -13.89 13.66
C ILE A 24 -26.06 -13.81 13.58
N TRP A 25 -25.36 -14.67 14.30
CA TRP A 25 -23.88 -14.73 14.32
C TRP A 25 -23.27 -15.85 13.45
N ARG A 26 -24.11 -16.62 12.75
CA ARG A 26 -23.62 -17.55 11.73
C ARG A 26 -23.10 -16.76 10.54
N THR A 27 -21.84 -16.38 10.58
CA THR A 27 -21.03 -16.19 9.39
C THR A 27 -20.63 -17.59 8.94
N ASP A 28 -21.44 -18.24 8.10
CA ASP A 28 -20.95 -19.26 7.21
C ASP A 28 -19.75 -18.66 6.50
N SER A 29 -18.61 -19.33 6.51
CA SER A 29 -17.43 -18.91 5.79
C SER A 29 -17.78 -19.00 4.30
N LEU A 30 -18.34 -17.90 3.76
CA LEU A 30 -18.43 -17.72 2.32
C LEU A 30 -17.02 -17.90 1.77
N GLN A 31 -16.85 -18.76 0.79
CA GLN A 31 -15.56 -19.01 0.17
C GLN A 31 -15.08 -17.66 -0.39
N GLU A 32 -13.91 -17.20 0.08
CA GLU A 32 -13.36 -15.91 -0.34
C GLU A 32 -13.08 -15.93 -1.84
N VAL A 33 -13.62 -14.94 -2.56
CA VAL A 33 -13.37 -14.73 -3.98
C VAL A 33 -12.20 -13.76 -4.14
N VAL A 34 -11.26 -14.07 -5.01
CA VAL A 34 -10.10 -13.22 -5.33
C VAL A 34 -10.07 -12.87 -6.81
N VAL A 35 -9.45 -11.76 -7.15
CA VAL A 35 -9.37 -11.24 -8.52
C VAL A 35 -7.94 -10.89 -8.91
N THR A 36 -7.10 -10.47 -7.96
CA THR A 36 -5.83 -9.79 -8.25
C THR A 36 -4.82 -10.68 -8.98
N GLY A 37 -4.78 -11.97 -8.69
CA GLY A 37 -3.78 -12.88 -9.30
C GLY A 37 -3.92 -13.07 -10.81
N THR A 38 -5.15 -13.04 -11.33
CA THR A 38 -5.46 -13.31 -12.75
C THR A 38 -6.28 -12.20 -13.41
N GLY A 39 -6.80 -11.26 -12.62
CA GLY A 39 -7.75 -10.24 -13.12
C GLY A 39 -9.16 -10.78 -13.37
N THR A 40 -9.40 -12.05 -13.07
CA THR A 40 -10.68 -12.77 -13.15
C THR A 40 -11.09 -13.27 -11.76
N GLN A 41 -12.39 -13.52 -11.56
CA GLN A 41 -12.89 -13.95 -10.25
C GLN A 41 -12.65 -15.45 -10.02
N HIS A 42 -11.97 -15.78 -8.93
CA HIS A 42 -11.77 -17.15 -8.47
C HIS A 42 -12.14 -17.30 -7.01
N LEU A 43 -12.58 -18.49 -6.62
CA LEU A 43 -12.53 -18.85 -5.21
C LEU A 43 -11.05 -18.92 -4.78
N LEU A 44 -10.70 -18.41 -3.62
CA LEU A 44 -9.30 -18.39 -3.16
C LEU A 44 -8.60 -19.74 -3.25
N LYS A 45 -9.32 -20.84 -2.97
CA LYS A 45 -8.80 -22.22 -3.07
C LYS A 45 -8.47 -22.63 -4.51
N ASP A 46 -9.14 -22.04 -5.50
CA ASP A 46 -9.08 -22.42 -6.93
C ASP A 46 -8.30 -21.36 -7.75
N ALA A 47 -7.71 -20.37 -7.08
CA ALA A 47 -6.89 -19.36 -7.73
C ALA A 47 -5.56 -19.95 -8.24
N PRO A 48 -5.30 -19.88 -9.56
CA PRO A 48 -4.10 -20.47 -10.17
C PRO A 48 -2.81 -19.73 -9.77
N VAL A 49 -2.92 -18.46 -9.43
CA VAL A 49 -1.83 -17.66 -8.88
C VAL A 49 -2.02 -17.53 -7.38
N GLN A 50 -0.97 -17.84 -6.63
CA GLN A 50 -1.03 -17.72 -5.17
C GLN A 50 -1.37 -16.29 -4.78
N THR A 51 -2.48 -16.14 -4.07
CA THR A 51 -2.97 -14.86 -3.55
C THR A 51 -3.14 -15.00 -2.03
N GLU A 52 -2.48 -14.14 -1.28
CA GLU A 52 -2.70 -14.00 0.16
C GLU A 52 -3.85 -13.03 0.38
N VAL A 53 -4.78 -13.35 1.28
CA VAL A 53 -5.96 -12.52 1.55
C VAL A 53 -6.05 -12.20 3.03
N ILE A 54 -6.11 -10.92 3.33
CA ILE A 54 -6.47 -10.41 4.66
C ILE A 54 -7.96 -10.05 4.61
N SER A 55 -8.79 -10.91 5.19
CA SER A 55 -10.25 -10.74 5.17
C SER A 55 -10.75 -9.69 6.17
N ARG A 56 -11.98 -9.20 5.98
CA ARG A 56 -12.62 -8.28 6.94
C ARG A 56 -12.62 -8.84 8.37
N LYS A 57 -12.84 -10.14 8.53
CA LYS A 57 -12.81 -10.79 9.83
C LYS A 57 -11.43 -10.69 10.50
N MET A 58 -10.35 -10.88 9.74
CA MET A 58 -8.98 -10.72 10.25
C MET A 58 -8.71 -9.25 10.62
N LEU A 59 -9.11 -8.30 9.76
CA LEU A 59 -9.01 -6.87 10.02
C LEU A 59 -9.74 -6.45 11.30
N ASP A 60 -10.98 -6.90 11.46
CA ASP A 60 -11.80 -6.60 12.65
C ASP A 60 -11.24 -7.23 13.92
N SER A 61 -10.69 -8.45 13.84
CA SER A 61 -10.12 -9.14 14.99
C SER A 61 -8.75 -8.57 15.39
N TYR A 62 -7.96 -8.12 14.42
CA TYR A 62 -6.64 -7.54 14.67
C TYR A 62 -6.76 -6.11 15.24
N GLY A 63 -7.78 -5.33 14.81
CA GLY A 63 -7.97 -3.96 15.27
C GLY A 63 -6.83 -3.02 14.85
N GLY A 64 -6.31 -3.19 13.63
CA GLY A 64 -5.17 -2.42 13.11
C GLY A 64 -5.49 -0.93 12.98
N LYS A 65 -4.49 -0.08 13.24
CA LYS A 65 -4.60 1.38 13.22
C LYS A 65 -4.32 1.97 11.85
N SER A 66 -3.37 1.39 11.12
CA SER A 66 -2.95 1.85 9.79
C SER A 66 -2.74 0.66 8.86
N LEU A 67 -2.55 0.91 7.57
CA LEU A 67 -2.26 -0.16 6.62
C LEU A 67 -0.94 -0.84 6.94
N GLU A 68 0.08 -0.09 7.34
CA GLU A 68 1.40 -0.59 7.75
C GLU A 68 1.29 -1.53 8.95
N ASP A 69 0.50 -1.14 9.96
CA ASP A 69 0.26 -1.96 11.15
C ASP A 69 -0.44 -3.27 10.79
N ILE A 70 -1.45 -3.21 9.92
CA ILE A 70 -2.19 -4.37 9.43
C ILE A 70 -1.28 -5.32 8.65
N LEU A 71 -0.56 -4.82 7.65
CA LEU A 71 0.29 -5.65 6.80
C LEU A 71 1.44 -6.27 7.60
N SER A 72 2.12 -5.50 8.45
CA SER A 72 3.21 -6.04 9.28
C SER A 72 2.72 -6.99 10.38
N GLY A 73 1.48 -6.86 10.83
CA GLY A 73 0.90 -7.72 11.87
C GLY A 73 0.25 -9.00 11.36
N LEU A 74 -0.25 -9.00 10.14
CA LEU A 74 -1.01 -10.13 9.57
C LEU A 74 -0.25 -10.89 8.47
N THR A 75 0.87 -10.34 7.97
CA THR A 75 1.76 -11.02 7.01
C THR A 75 3.22 -10.90 7.45
N ALA A 76 4.05 -11.91 7.16
CA ALA A 76 5.47 -11.89 7.51
C ALA A 76 6.37 -11.33 6.39
N SER A 77 5.82 -11.06 5.19
CA SER A 77 6.62 -10.71 4.01
C SER A 77 6.97 -9.24 3.91
N PHE A 78 6.27 -8.37 4.66
CA PHE A 78 6.48 -6.94 4.62
C PHE A 78 7.43 -6.42 5.68
N ALA A 79 8.16 -5.36 5.36
CA ALA A 79 8.80 -4.48 6.31
C ALA A 79 8.34 -3.04 6.05
N PHE A 80 8.21 -2.27 7.11
CA PHE A 80 7.82 -0.87 7.06
C PHE A 80 8.76 -0.05 7.93
N SER A 81 9.05 1.14 7.46
CA SER A 81 9.62 2.21 8.26
C SER A 81 8.92 3.51 7.92
N GLU A 82 8.86 4.42 8.87
CA GLU A 82 8.37 5.76 8.63
C GLU A 82 9.55 6.62 8.18
N GLY A 83 9.42 7.19 7.00
CA GLY A 83 10.31 8.22 6.53
C GLY A 83 9.80 9.60 6.94
N ASP A 84 10.61 10.62 6.67
CA ASP A 84 10.22 12.01 6.93
C ASP A 84 9.03 12.47 6.06
N MET A 85 8.83 11.82 4.91
CA MET A 85 7.88 12.23 3.88
C MET A 85 6.74 11.24 3.65
N GLY A 86 6.81 10.06 4.22
CA GLY A 86 5.81 8.99 4.06
C GLY A 86 6.32 7.66 4.60
N SER A 87 5.75 6.56 4.14
CA SER A 87 6.14 5.21 4.53
C SER A 87 7.07 4.59 3.50
N GLN A 88 8.17 4.04 3.96
CA GLN A 88 9.01 3.13 3.18
C GLN A 88 8.52 1.70 3.43
N MET A 89 8.19 1.01 2.37
CA MET A 89 7.68 -0.35 2.41
C MET A 89 8.61 -1.26 1.62
N GLN A 90 8.85 -2.45 2.14
CA GLN A 90 9.55 -3.51 1.42
C GLN A 90 8.70 -4.77 1.34
N LEU A 91 8.71 -5.42 0.19
CA LEU A 91 8.13 -6.73 -0.05
C LEU A 91 9.17 -7.62 -0.74
N GLY A 92 9.52 -8.73 -0.10
CA GLY A 92 10.58 -9.62 -0.62
C GLY A 92 11.93 -8.91 -0.79
N GLY A 93 12.27 -7.93 0.07
CA GLY A 93 13.50 -7.15 0.00
C GLY A 93 13.48 -5.96 -0.98
N LEU A 94 12.43 -5.80 -1.77
CA LEU A 94 12.32 -4.72 -2.76
C LEU A 94 11.42 -3.59 -2.24
N GLY A 95 11.86 -2.35 -2.46
CA GLY A 95 11.22 -1.14 -1.95
C GLY A 95 9.95 -0.70 -2.70
N ASN A 96 9.39 0.44 -2.27
CA ASN A 96 8.13 1.00 -2.76
C ASN A 96 8.00 1.07 -4.28
N SER A 97 9.05 1.45 -4.98
CA SER A 97 9.03 1.63 -6.45
C SER A 97 8.84 0.33 -7.25
N TYR A 98 8.90 -0.82 -6.58
CA TYR A 98 8.70 -2.15 -7.15
C TYR A 98 7.39 -2.81 -6.72
N ILE A 99 6.61 -2.13 -5.88
CA ILE A 99 5.36 -2.64 -5.31
C ILE A 99 4.19 -1.81 -5.85
N LEU A 100 3.27 -2.47 -6.53
CA LEU A 100 2.08 -1.81 -7.04
C LEU A 100 0.96 -1.86 -6.00
N ILE A 101 0.48 -0.69 -5.57
CA ILE A 101 -0.68 -0.58 -4.68
C ILE A 101 -1.89 -0.13 -5.49
N LEU A 102 -2.98 -0.88 -5.32
CA LEU A 102 -4.27 -0.61 -5.96
C LEU A 102 -5.36 -0.38 -4.90
N ILE A 103 -6.29 0.50 -5.19
CA ILE A 103 -7.57 0.62 -4.48
C ILE A 103 -8.68 0.29 -5.49
N ASP A 104 -9.44 -0.78 -5.23
CA ASP A 104 -10.46 -1.31 -6.14
C ASP A 104 -9.96 -1.53 -7.59
N GLY A 105 -8.70 -1.96 -7.73
CA GLY A 105 -8.05 -2.20 -9.02
C GLY A 105 -7.43 -0.95 -9.67
N LYS A 106 -7.59 0.26 -9.10
CA LYS A 106 -7.04 1.52 -9.59
C LYS A 106 -5.72 1.85 -8.89
N ARG A 107 -4.72 2.30 -9.64
CA ARG A 107 -3.38 2.59 -9.11
C ARG A 107 -3.38 3.82 -8.21
N ILE A 108 -2.72 3.73 -7.06
CA ILE A 108 -2.30 4.90 -6.30
C ILE A 108 -1.15 5.57 -7.06
N HIS A 109 -1.13 6.89 -7.10
CA HIS A 109 -0.09 7.66 -7.78
C HIS A 109 0.50 8.74 -6.88
N GLY A 110 1.80 8.98 -7.05
CA GLY A 110 2.57 10.00 -6.36
C GLY A 110 3.41 9.45 -5.21
N ASP A 111 4.62 9.98 -5.12
CA ASP A 111 5.59 9.72 -4.07
C ASP A 111 6.39 10.99 -3.75
N VAL A 112 6.99 11.04 -2.58
CA VAL A 112 7.97 12.04 -2.21
C VAL A 112 9.25 11.34 -1.78
N GLY A 113 10.35 11.55 -2.50
CA GLY A 113 11.62 10.90 -2.19
C GLY A 113 11.59 9.36 -2.25
N GLY A 114 10.64 8.76 -3.00
CA GLY A 114 10.42 7.31 -3.03
C GLY A 114 9.53 6.77 -1.90
N GLU A 115 9.00 7.65 -1.04
CA GLU A 115 8.08 7.29 0.05
C GLU A 115 6.63 7.50 -0.37
N ASN A 116 5.74 6.55 -0.04
CA ASN A 116 4.32 6.63 -0.31
C ASN A 116 3.54 7.01 0.94
N ASP A 117 2.59 7.91 0.85
CA ASP A 117 1.70 8.22 1.96
C ASP A 117 0.55 7.21 2.04
N LEU A 118 0.73 6.16 2.86
CA LEU A 118 -0.30 5.15 3.10
C LEU A 118 -1.42 5.64 4.02
N GLY A 119 -1.27 6.81 4.66
CA GLY A 119 -2.31 7.43 5.49
C GLY A 119 -3.57 7.84 4.70
N LEU A 120 -3.50 7.88 3.36
CA LEU A 120 -4.66 8.04 2.50
C LEU A 120 -5.60 6.82 2.49
N ILE A 121 -5.15 5.67 3.00
CA ILE A 121 -5.92 4.44 3.03
C ILE A 121 -6.52 4.25 4.42
N ASP A 122 -7.84 4.31 4.48
CA ASP A 122 -8.58 4.13 5.73
C ASP A 122 -8.88 2.64 6.00
N PRO A 123 -8.28 2.04 7.05
CA PRO A 123 -8.51 0.63 7.39
C PRO A 123 -9.96 0.29 7.68
N GLN A 124 -10.78 1.27 8.12
CA GLN A 124 -12.19 1.04 8.41
C GLN A 124 -13.01 0.86 7.13
N ASN A 125 -12.57 1.46 6.02
CA ASN A 125 -13.22 1.31 4.72
C ASN A 125 -12.77 0.07 3.93
N ILE A 126 -11.79 -0.69 4.42
CA ILE A 126 -11.30 -1.90 3.75
C ILE A 126 -12.26 -3.07 3.98
N GLU A 127 -12.68 -3.75 2.91
CA GLU A 127 -13.39 -5.03 2.96
C GLU A 127 -12.41 -6.20 3.05
N LYS A 128 -11.36 -6.18 2.22
CA LYS A 128 -10.26 -7.14 2.21
C LYS A 128 -9.04 -6.58 1.50
N ILE A 129 -7.89 -7.18 1.76
CA ILE A 129 -6.64 -6.89 1.03
C ILE A 129 -6.21 -8.17 0.32
N GLU A 130 -5.98 -8.10 -0.99
CA GLU A 130 -5.42 -9.18 -1.80
C GLU A 130 -3.96 -8.86 -2.12
N ILE A 131 -3.06 -9.79 -1.82
CA ILE A 131 -1.62 -9.63 -2.02
C ILE A 131 -1.14 -10.74 -2.95
N VAL A 132 -0.55 -10.34 -4.07
CA VAL A 132 0.10 -11.25 -5.02
C VAL A 132 1.58 -10.92 -5.03
N LYS A 133 2.42 -11.87 -4.62
CA LYS A 133 3.85 -11.71 -4.55
C LYS A 133 4.52 -12.01 -5.89
N GLY A 134 5.65 -11.37 -6.14
CA GLY A 134 6.44 -11.51 -7.37
C GLY A 134 5.90 -10.73 -8.56
N ALA A 135 6.57 -10.88 -9.69
CA ALA A 135 6.30 -10.08 -10.87
C ALA A 135 4.89 -10.30 -11.44
N GLN A 136 4.13 -9.23 -11.60
CA GLN A 136 2.76 -9.22 -12.14
C GLN A 136 2.62 -8.23 -13.32
N SER A 137 3.74 -7.84 -13.93
CA SER A 137 3.74 -6.82 -14.98
C SER A 137 3.01 -7.21 -16.25
N ALA A 138 2.86 -8.51 -16.55
CA ALA A 138 2.06 -8.99 -17.67
C ALA A 138 0.59 -8.57 -17.58
N LEU A 139 0.03 -8.45 -16.38
CA LEU A 139 -1.37 -8.05 -16.17
C LEU A 139 -1.48 -6.56 -15.79
N TYR A 140 -0.59 -6.12 -14.92
CA TYR A 140 -0.68 -4.78 -14.32
C TYR A 140 0.31 -3.75 -14.88
N GLY A 141 1.27 -4.16 -15.72
CA GLY A 141 2.28 -3.26 -16.29
C GLY A 141 3.39 -2.87 -15.31
N SER A 142 3.95 -1.68 -15.49
CA SER A 142 5.08 -1.15 -14.71
C SER A 142 4.83 -1.19 -13.19
N ASP A 143 5.91 -1.27 -12.42
CA ASP A 143 6.00 -1.18 -10.96
C ASP A 143 5.53 -2.43 -10.19
N ALA A 144 5.02 -3.46 -10.88
CA ALA A 144 4.58 -4.72 -10.28
C ALA A 144 5.68 -5.80 -10.34
N MET A 145 6.91 -5.49 -9.87
CA MET A 145 8.06 -6.41 -9.90
C MET A 145 8.21 -7.21 -8.60
N ALA A 146 7.94 -6.61 -7.44
CA ALA A 146 7.93 -7.29 -6.14
C ALA A 146 6.57 -7.90 -5.82
N GLY A 147 5.50 -7.26 -6.29
CA GLY A 147 4.14 -7.72 -6.09
C GLY A 147 3.08 -6.64 -6.28
N VAL A 148 1.83 -7.07 -6.07
CA VAL A 148 0.64 -6.22 -6.13
C VAL A 148 -0.13 -6.33 -4.83
N ILE A 149 -0.49 -5.21 -4.25
CA ILE A 149 -1.39 -5.10 -3.10
C ILE A 149 -2.67 -4.44 -3.60
N ASN A 150 -3.78 -5.18 -3.62
CA ASN A 150 -5.07 -4.63 -4.03
C ASN A 150 -5.99 -4.51 -2.82
N ILE A 151 -6.34 -3.30 -2.48
CA ILE A 151 -7.21 -2.94 -1.37
C ILE A 151 -8.62 -2.83 -1.90
N ILE A 152 -9.47 -3.77 -1.49
CA ILE A 152 -10.87 -3.78 -1.88
C ILE A 152 -11.66 -3.04 -0.81
N THR A 153 -12.37 -1.99 -1.21
CA THR A 153 -13.16 -1.15 -0.30
C THR A 153 -14.55 -1.73 -0.05
N LYS A 154 -15.12 -1.39 1.11
CA LYS A 154 -16.51 -1.72 1.44
C LYS A 154 -17.47 -1.00 0.49
N LYS A 155 -18.44 -1.74 -0.04
CA LYS A 155 -19.52 -1.19 -0.87
C LYS A 155 -20.86 -1.58 -0.29
N HIS A 156 -21.62 -0.59 0.17
CA HIS A 156 -22.95 -0.80 0.73
C HIS A 156 -23.98 -0.80 -0.38
N ARG A 157 -24.46 -2.00 -0.76
CA ARG A 157 -25.43 -2.18 -1.87
C ARG A 157 -26.86 -2.47 -1.40
N GLN A 158 -27.12 -2.51 -0.09
CA GLN A 158 -28.47 -2.73 0.43
C GLN A 158 -29.32 -1.46 0.28
N LYS A 159 -30.59 -1.63 -0.13
CA LYS A 159 -31.51 -0.49 -0.26
C LYS A 159 -31.73 0.19 1.08
N GLY A 160 -31.68 1.51 1.09
CA GLY A 160 -31.89 2.36 2.25
C GLY A 160 -30.70 3.23 2.58
N LEU A 161 -30.69 3.73 3.79
CA LEU A 161 -29.64 4.57 4.37
C LEU A 161 -28.78 3.73 5.31
N TYR A 162 -27.48 3.80 5.11
CA TYR A 162 -26.47 3.17 5.96
C TYR A 162 -25.54 4.26 6.51
N VAL A 163 -25.25 4.22 7.82
CA VAL A 163 -24.28 5.09 8.49
C VAL A 163 -23.35 4.22 9.31
N ASP A 164 -22.04 4.44 9.14
CA ASP A 164 -20.99 3.86 9.98
C ASP A 164 -20.16 5.00 10.56
N ASN A 165 -20.04 5.06 11.87
CA ASN A 165 -19.18 5.99 12.60
C ASN A 165 -18.18 5.18 13.42
N SER A 166 -16.91 5.49 13.32
CA SER A 166 -15.86 4.90 14.13
C SER A 166 -14.95 5.99 14.68
N THR A 167 -14.84 6.07 16.00
CA THR A 167 -13.95 6.99 16.70
C THR A 167 -12.97 6.21 17.56
N GLN A 168 -11.69 6.41 17.33
CA GLN A 168 -10.60 5.82 18.11
C GLN A 168 -9.75 6.92 18.72
N TYR A 169 -9.35 6.73 19.97
CA TYR A 169 -8.40 7.59 20.64
C TYR A 169 -7.38 6.77 21.43
N GLY A 170 -6.12 7.19 21.42
CA GLY A 170 -5.04 6.46 22.06
C GLY A 170 -3.83 7.32 22.44
N THR A 171 -2.76 6.64 22.84
CA THR A 171 -1.47 7.24 23.21
C THR A 171 -0.95 8.17 22.12
N HIS A 172 -0.20 9.23 22.47
CA HIS A 172 0.30 10.30 21.60
C HIS A 172 -0.80 11.16 20.96
N ASN A 173 -1.95 11.31 21.62
CA ASN A 173 -3.12 12.00 21.06
C ASN A 173 -3.55 11.43 19.70
N ASP A 174 -3.36 10.11 19.49
CA ASP A 174 -3.75 9.43 18.26
C ASP A 174 -5.28 9.37 18.16
N LEU A 175 -5.86 10.37 17.50
CA LEU A 175 -7.28 10.45 17.18
C LEU A 175 -7.50 10.00 15.75
N ARG A 176 -8.39 9.03 15.57
CA ARG A 176 -8.84 8.53 14.26
C ARG A 176 -10.34 8.52 14.20
N GLN A 177 -10.88 9.23 13.22
CA GLN A 177 -12.29 9.33 12.97
C GLN A 177 -12.60 8.81 11.58
N HIS A 178 -13.57 7.90 11.48
CA HIS A 178 -14.10 7.41 10.23
C HIS A 178 -15.62 7.56 10.22
N ASN A 179 -16.17 8.00 9.07
CA ASN A 179 -17.61 8.09 8.86
C ASN A 179 -17.94 7.62 7.46
N THR A 180 -18.92 6.74 7.31
CA THR A 180 -19.50 6.35 6.03
C THR A 180 -20.99 6.71 6.05
N LEU A 181 -21.44 7.37 5.00
CA LEU A 181 -22.83 7.60 4.68
C LEU A 181 -23.12 6.96 3.33
N ALA A 182 -23.99 5.94 3.29
CA ALA A 182 -24.40 5.34 2.03
C ALA A 182 -25.92 5.40 1.83
N LEU A 183 -26.35 5.82 0.66
CA LEU A 183 -27.73 5.92 0.25
C LEU A 183 -27.96 5.12 -1.02
N ASN A 184 -28.85 4.14 -0.96
CA ASN A 184 -29.22 3.30 -2.11
C ASN A 184 -30.71 3.44 -2.41
N TYR A 185 -31.03 4.07 -3.52
CA TYR A 185 -32.41 4.31 -3.92
C TYR A 185 -32.63 4.02 -5.43
N GLY A 186 -33.52 3.07 -5.71
CA GLY A 186 -33.84 2.70 -7.09
C GLY A 186 -32.64 2.17 -7.84
N LYS A 187 -32.18 2.93 -8.84
CA LYS A 187 -31.03 2.62 -9.70
C LYS A 187 -29.75 3.33 -9.26
N TRP A 188 -29.83 4.19 -8.24
CA TRP A 188 -28.73 5.02 -7.77
C TRP A 188 -28.20 4.53 -6.45
N SER A 189 -26.88 4.60 -6.30
CA SER A 189 -26.17 4.38 -5.06
C SER A 189 -25.14 5.49 -4.90
N SER A 190 -25.07 6.08 -3.69
CA SER A 190 -24.06 7.04 -3.28
C SER A 190 -23.46 6.58 -1.98
N GLN A 191 -22.14 6.64 -1.87
CA GLN A 191 -21.41 6.34 -0.65
C GLN A 191 -20.32 7.39 -0.43
N THR A 192 -20.52 8.20 0.60
CA THR A 192 -19.53 9.19 1.07
C THR A 192 -18.75 8.62 2.24
N ASN A 193 -17.42 8.67 2.18
CA ASN A 193 -16.53 8.32 3.27
C ASN A 193 -15.75 9.56 3.70
N PHE A 194 -15.65 9.78 5.01
CA PHE A 194 -14.83 10.82 5.60
C PHE A 194 -13.91 10.21 6.64
N GLN A 195 -12.61 10.51 6.57
CA GLN A 195 -11.64 10.16 7.61
C GLN A 195 -10.91 11.41 8.10
N LEU A 196 -10.49 11.37 9.36
CA LEU A 196 -9.60 12.34 9.98
C LEU A 196 -8.66 11.61 10.91
N GLN A 197 -7.38 11.96 10.86
CA GLN A 197 -6.35 11.43 11.76
C GLN A 197 -5.51 12.58 12.32
N ARG A 198 -5.10 12.43 13.57
CA ARG A 198 -4.17 13.34 14.25
C ARG A 198 -3.30 12.55 15.20
N ASN A 199 -2.00 12.85 15.20
CA ASN A 199 -1.04 12.26 16.12
C ASN A 199 0.02 13.31 16.50
N ASP A 200 0.45 13.34 17.76
CA ASP A 200 1.47 14.31 18.20
C ASP A 200 2.91 13.85 17.94
N GLY A 201 3.09 12.65 17.36
CA GLY A 201 4.40 12.08 17.08
C GLY A 201 5.14 11.57 18.33
N TRP A 202 6.30 10.98 18.10
CA TRP A 202 7.20 10.51 19.18
C TRP A 202 8.65 10.40 18.71
N GLN A 203 9.55 10.31 19.67
CA GLN A 203 10.99 10.10 19.45
C GLN A 203 11.44 8.83 20.17
N ASN A 204 12.10 7.90 19.47
CA ASN A 204 12.65 6.68 20.04
C ASN A 204 14.10 6.82 20.50
N THR A 205 14.88 7.70 19.88
CA THR A 205 16.28 7.96 20.21
C THR A 205 16.65 9.40 19.94
N ALA A 206 17.51 9.96 20.81
CA ALA A 206 18.14 11.25 20.57
C ALA A 206 19.44 11.14 19.76
N GLU A 207 19.88 9.93 19.44
CA GLU A 207 21.09 9.67 18.65
C GLU A 207 20.76 9.65 17.15
N GLU A 208 21.55 10.37 16.37
CA GLU A 208 21.34 10.52 14.93
C GLU A 208 22.68 10.67 14.20
N TYR A 209 22.80 10.04 13.02
CA TYR A 209 23.89 10.33 12.10
C TYR A 209 23.61 11.63 11.34
N ALA A 210 24.49 12.61 11.46
CA ALA A 210 24.50 13.82 10.66
C ALA A 210 25.83 13.90 9.90
N GLU A 211 25.81 13.57 8.64
CA GLU A 211 27.00 13.46 7.77
C GLU A 211 28.06 12.50 8.34
N ALA A 212 29.19 12.99 8.84
CA ALA A 212 30.25 12.19 9.43
C ALA A 212 30.22 12.20 10.97
N MET A 213 29.19 12.78 11.59
CA MET A 213 29.11 12.96 13.05
C MET A 213 27.90 12.25 13.64
N VAL A 214 28.02 11.79 14.88
CA VAL A 214 26.91 11.33 15.70
C VAL A 214 26.43 12.48 16.57
N LEU A 215 25.17 12.91 16.36
CA LEU A 215 24.48 13.80 17.28
C LEU A 215 23.89 12.97 18.43
N THR A 216 24.04 13.43 19.68
CA THR A 216 23.51 12.73 20.86
C THR A 216 22.32 13.42 21.49
N ASP A 217 21.95 14.60 21.00
CA ASP A 217 20.86 15.45 21.50
C ASP A 217 19.86 15.86 20.41
N SER A 218 19.72 15.03 19.38
CA SER A 218 18.78 15.29 18.29
C SER A 218 17.37 15.49 18.84
N LYS A 219 16.68 16.52 18.33
CA LYS A 219 15.28 16.82 18.62
C LYS A 219 14.34 16.31 17.54
N ASN A 220 14.88 15.64 16.52
CA ASN A 220 14.09 15.05 15.45
C ASN A 220 13.21 13.93 15.99
N MET A 221 12.00 13.88 15.48
CA MET A 221 11.02 12.87 15.87
C MET A 221 11.22 11.58 15.04
N THR A 222 10.99 10.41 15.64
CA THR A 222 10.91 9.15 14.90
C THR A 222 9.68 9.17 14.00
N VAL A 223 8.56 9.62 14.52
CA VAL A 223 7.35 9.93 13.77
C VAL A 223 6.98 11.37 14.06
N ASN A 224 6.96 12.21 13.04
CA ASN A 224 6.60 13.61 13.18
C ASN A 224 5.13 13.78 13.56
N LYS A 225 4.81 14.88 14.24
CA LYS A 225 3.44 15.30 14.47
C LYS A 225 2.74 15.50 13.13
N PHE A 226 1.53 14.93 12.97
CA PHE A 226 0.76 15.07 11.74
C PHE A 226 -0.74 15.21 11.98
N ARG A 227 -1.39 15.74 10.97
CA ARG A 227 -2.84 15.82 10.83
C ARG A 227 -3.20 15.59 9.38
N ASN A 228 -4.15 14.67 9.14
CA ASN A 228 -4.70 14.47 7.80
C ASN A 228 -6.23 14.37 7.84
N TRP A 229 -6.85 14.58 6.70
CA TRP A 229 -8.26 14.28 6.48
C TRP A 229 -8.50 13.94 5.00
N GLN A 230 -9.52 13.15 4.77
CA GLN A 230 -9.94 12.73 3.44
C GLN A 230 -11.46 12.74 3.34
N ILE A 231 -11.97 13.11 2.18
CA ILE A 231 -13.33 12.86 1.76
C ILE A 231 -13.31 12.09 0.45
N ALA A 232 -14.12 11.03 0.36
CA ALA A 232 -14.25 10.21 -0.84
C ALA A 232 -15.72 9.95 -1.13
N GLU A 233 -16.11 10.06 -2.39
CA GLU A 233 -17.46 9.77 -2.89
C GLU A 233 -17.39 8.65 -3.93
N HIS A 234 -18.32 7.71 -3.84
CA HIS A 234 -18.54 6.66 -4.82
C HIS A 234 -20.01 6.68 -5.27
N LEU A 235 -20.23 6.99 -6.52
CA LEU A 235 -21.55 6.99 -7.17
C LEU A 235 -21.68 5.78 -8.07
N THR A 236 -22.82 5.09 -8.02
CA THR A 236 -23.15 4.03 -8.97
C THR A 236 -24.53 4.26 -9.54
N PHE A 237 -24.66 4.07 -10.85
CA PHE A 237 -25.93 4.11 -11.57
C PHE A 237 -26.14 2.82 -12.37
N LEU A 238 -27.26 2.15 -12.15
CA LEU A 238 -27.67 0.90 -12.80
C LEU A 238 -28.83 1.16 -13.76
N PRO A 239 -28.59 1.74 -14.95
CA PRO A 239 -29.69 2.01 -15.90
C PRO A 239 -30.44 0.74 -16.28
N THR A 240 -29.72 -0.37 -16.42
CA THR A 240 -30.27 -1.70 -16.69
C THR A 240 -29.55 -2.77 -15.86
N LYS A 241 -30.02 -4.02 -15.86
CA LYS A 241 -29.30 -5.14 -15.20
C LYS A 241 -27.96 -5.49 -15.88
N LYS A 242 -27.76 -5.01 -17.12
CA LYS A 242 -26.55 -5.28 -17.92
C LYS A 242 -25.52 -4.17 -17.85
N ILE A 243 -25.91 -2.97 -17.46
CA ILE A 243 -25.03 -1.78 -17.48
C ILE A 243 -24.91 -1.23 -16.07
N GLU A 244 -23.69 -1.10 -15.59
CA GLU A 244 -23.31 -0.41 -14.37
C GLU A 244 -22.40 0.75 -14.76
N LEU A 245 -22.75 1.97 -14.38
CA LEU A 245 -21.93 3.16 -14.52
C LEU A 245 -21.52 3.61 -13.12
N TYR A 246 -20.29 4.11 -12.97
CA TYR A 246 -19.79 4.61 -11.70
C TYR A 246 -18.89 5.81 -11.87
N ALA A 247 -18.84 6.62 -10.82
CA ALA A 247 -17.91 7.72 -10.68
C ALA A 247 -17.37 7.75 -9.25
N ASP A 248 -16.07 7.98 -9.13
CA ASP A 248 -15.36 8.12 -7.86
C ASP A 248 -14.69 9.49 -7.80
N GLY A 249 -14.65 10.09 -6.61
CA GLY A 249 -13.89 11.28 -6.33
C GLY A 249 -13.28 11.21 -4.95
N THR A 250 -12.01 11.62 -4.81
CA THR A 250 -11.32 11.64 -3.52
C THR A 250 -10.50 12.92 -3.41
N TYR A 251 -10.55 13.54 -2.24
CA TYR A 251 -9.64 14.61 -1.86
C TYR A 251 -9.04 14.33 -0.50
N TYR A 252 -7.71 14.39 -0.42
CA TYR A 252 -6.93 14.12 0.77
C TYR A 252 -5.94 15.26 1.03
N LYS A 253 -5.81 15.63 2.31
CA LYS A 253 -4.86 16.63 2.77
C LYS A 253 -4.12 16.15 4.00
N LYS A 254 -2.79 16.40 4.04
CA LYS A 254 -1.94 16.09 5.19
C LYS A 254 -0.98 17.23 5.48
N ASP A 255 -0.85 17.57 6.75
CA ASP A 255 0.16 18.46 7.30
C ASP A 255 1.08 17.63 8.20
N ILE A 256 2.38 17.71 8.00
CA ILE A 256 3.42 17.14 8.86
C ILE A 256 4.19 18.29 9.47
N MET A 257 4.19 18.37 10.79
CA MET A 257 4.82 19.44 11.56
C MET A 257 6.15 18.94 12.13
N ARG A 258 7.25 19.54 11.69
CA ARG A 258 8.58 19.23 12.17
C ARG A 258 8.91 19.98 13.45
N PRO A 259 9.75 19.43 14.37
CA PRO A 259 10.22 20.13 15.55
C PRO A 259 10.96 21.42 15.17
N ARG A 260 10.70 22.51 15.91
CA ARG A 260 11.33 23.82 15.62
C ARG A 260 12.81 23.88 15.95
N ASP A 261 13.24 23.04 16.88
CA ASP A 261 14.64 22.82 17.28
C ASP A 261 15.23 21.52 16.68
N GLY A 262 14.48 20.85 15.82
CA GLY A 262 14.97 19.71 15.03
C GLY A 262 15.90 20.16 13.91
N LYS A 263 16.84 19.29 13.51
CA LYS A 263 17.85 19.60 12.51
C LYS A 263 17.70 18.70 11.28
N HIS A 264 17.97 19.27 10.12
CA HIS A 264 18.16 18.52 8.90
C HIS A 264 19.48 17.73 8.93
N ALA A 265 19.67 16.78 8.00
CA ALA A 265 20.92 16.03 7.86
C ALA A 265 22.19 16.91 7.73
N SER A 266 22.04 18.16 7.28
CA SER A 266 23.09 19.18 7.20
C SER A 266 23.34 19.94 8.50
N CYS A 267 22.80 19.49 9.64
CA CYS A 267 22.81 20.20 10.93
C CYS A 267 22.07 21.55 10.96
N ASP A 268 21.34 21.90 9.90
CA ASP A 268 20.50 23.09 9.87
C ASP A 268 19.16 22.84 10.55
N VAL A 269 18.67 23.88 11.24
CA VAL A 269 17.36 23.82 11.90
C VAL A 269 16.25 23.76 10.86
N TYR A 270 15.23 22.94 11.07
CA TYR A 270 14.07 22.89 10.20
C TYR A 270 13.32 24.22 10.18
N THR A 271 13.23 24.80 9.00
CA THR A 271 12.57 26.10 8.73
C THR A 271 11.23 25.96 8.03
N TYR A 272 10.80 24.73 7.74
CA TYR A 272 9.55 24.44 7.03
C TYR A 272 8.90 23.14 7.52
N ASP A 273 7.59 23.10 7.39
CA ASP A 273 6.74 21.92 7.53
C ASP A 273 6.42 21.34 6.14
N LEU A 274 5.98 20.07 6.11
CA LEU A 274 5.55 19.42 4.88
C LEU A 274 4.04 19.44 4.75
N HIS A 275 3.55 19.69 3.54
CA HIS A 275 2.14 19.80 3.24
C HIS A 275 1.80 19.04 1.96
N TYR A 276 0.78 18.18 2.00
CA TYR A 276 0.35 17.35 0.88
C TYR A 276 -1.10 17.62 0.53
N ASN A 277 -1.38 17.66 -0.78
CA ASN A 277 -2.71 17.64 -1.35
C ASN A 277 -2.78 16.52 -2.39
N ASN A 278 -3.67 15.55 -2.19
CA ASN A 278 -3.93 14.51 -3.16
C ASN A 278 -5.39 14.61 -3.61
N ALA A 279 -5.61 14.47 -4.89
CA ALA A 279 -6.94 14.39 -5.45
C ALA A 279 -7.00 13.28 -6.49
N SER A 280 -8.12 12.59 -6.57
CA SER A 280 -8.39 11.65 -7.65
C SER A 280 -9.83 11.75 -8.10
N ALA A 281 -10.05 11.52 -9.38
CA ALA A 281 -11.37 11.39 -9.97
C ALA A 281 -11.35 10.25 -10.97
N SER A 282 -12.41 9.46 -11.02
CA SER A 282 -12.55 8.44 -12.04
C SER A 282 -14.00 8.30 -12.47
N VAL A 283 -14.18 7.92 -13.72
CA VAL A 283 -15.46 7.53 -14.29
C VAL A 283 -15.28 6.22 -15.02
N GLY A 284 -16.29 5.36 -14.92
CA GLY A 284 -16.21 4.07 -15.60
C GLY A 284 -17.56 3.42 -15.79
N GLY A 285 -17.51 2.33 -16.49
CA GLY A 285 -18.71 1.53 -16.75
C GLY A 285 -18.36 0.07 -17.00
N LYS A 286 -19.31 -0.78 -16.63
CA LYS A 286 -19.27 -2.22 -16.88
C LYS A 286 -20.48 -2.63 -17.70
N TRP A 287 -20.23 -3.25 -18.84
CA TRP A 287 -21.25 -3.78 -19.71
C TRP A 287 -21.18 -5.30 -19.72
N LYS A 288 -22.24 -5.95 -19.25
CA LYS A 288 -22.43 -7.40 -19.26
C LYS A 288 -22.98 -7.82 -20.62
N LEU A 289 -22.20 -8.56 -21.38
CA LEU A 289 -22.53 -8.94 -22.77
C LEU A 289 -23.46 -10.15 -22.82
N GLY A 290 -23.28 -11.13 -21.96
CA GLY A 290 -24.03 -12.37 -21.91
C GLY A 290 -23.27 -13.39 -21.08
N GLY A 291 -23.70 -14.65 -21.08
CA GLY A 291 -23.06 -15.75 -20.38
C GLY A 291 -24.08 -16.76 -19.86
N LYS A 292 -23.66 -18.00 -19.65
CA LYS A 292 -24.49 -19.06 -19.07
C LYS A 292 -24.16 -19.19 -17.57
N GLY A 293 -25.18 -19.26 -16.72
CA GLY A 293 -25.01 -19.44 -15.28
C GLY A 293 -24.41 -18.24 -14.54
N SER A 294 -23.45 -18.47 -13.64
CA SER A 294 -22.74 -17.45 -12.87
C SER A 294 -21.62 -16.76 -13.66
N LEU A 295 -21.18 -17.34 -14.77
CA LEU A 295 -20.11 -16.82 -15.63
C LEU A 295 -20.69 -15.81 -16.61
N GLN A 296 -20.29 -14.54 -16.50
CA GLN A 296 -20.77 -13.45 -17.35
C GLN A 296 -19.60 -12.82 -18.10
N ASP A 297 -19.73 -12.80 -19.43
CA ASP A 297 -18.85 -11.98 -20.25
C ASP A 297 -19.15 -10.51 -20.02
N TYR A 298 -18.10 -9.71 -19.93
CA TYR A 298 -18.27 -8.28 -19.74
C TYR A 298 -17.06 -7.48 -20.26
N VAL A 299 -17.35 -6.24 -20.56
CA VAL A 299 -16.33 -5.23 -20.87
C VAL A 299 -16.43 -4.10 -19.84
N THR A 300 -15.29 -3.58 -19.41
CA THR A 300 -15.19 -2.36 -18.60
C THR A 300 -14.39 -1.31 -19.33
N LEU A 301 -14.81 -0.05 -19.17
CA LEU A 301 -14.04 1.12 -19.57
C LEU A 301 -13.89 2.00 -18.34
N ASP A 302 -12.66 2.37 -18.02
CA ASP A 302 -12.31 3.24 -16.92
C ASP A 302 -11.44 4.39 -17.41
N VAL A 303 -11.68 5.58 -16.89
CA VAL A 303 -10.81 6.76 -17.05
C VAL A 303 -10.56 7.33 -15.68
N ASP A 304 -9.29 7.40 -15.31
CA ASP A 304 -8.83 7.84 -14.01
C ASP A 304 -7.91 9.04 -14.13
N TRP A 305 -8.08 10.02 -13.26
CA TRP A 305 -7.15 11.11 -13.03
C TRP A 305 -6.71 11.12 -11.57
N ASN A 306 -5.42 11.28 -11.35
CA ASN A 306 -4.80 11.36 -10.03
C ASN A 306 -3.85 12.56 -9.98
N MET A 307 -3.80 13.22 -8.84
CA MET A 307 -2.89 14.32 -8.53
C MET A 307 -2.28 14.10 -7.15
N HIS A 308 -0.97 14.28 -7.06
CA HIS A 308 -0.22 14.34 -5.80
C HIS A 308 0.64 15.60 -5.81
N ALA A 309 0.31 16.56 -4.96
CA ALA A 309 1.04 17.81 -4.83
C ALA A 309 1.64 17.94 -3.43
N TYR A 310 2.91 18.34 -3.37
CA TYR A 310 3.66 18.44 -2.14
C TYR A 310 4.36 19.79 -2.05
N TYR A 311 4.31 20.40 -0.86
CA TYR A 311 4.74 21.75 -0.61
C TYR A 311 5.61 21.83 0.64
N TYR A 312 6.58 22.75 0.64
CA TYR A 312 7.17 23.30 1.86
C TYR A 312 6.30 24.47 2.34
N LYS A 313 5.99 24.45 3.64
CA LYS A 313 5.33 25.56 4.33
C LYS A 313 6.30 26.16 5.33
N TYR A 314 6.84 27.33 5.03
CA TYR A 314 7.88 27.93 5.83
C TYR A 314 7.34 28.38 7.20
N THR A 315 8.14 28.13 8.24
CA THR A 315 7.82 28.40 9.64
C THR A 315 8.80 29.38 10.27
N ALA A 316 9.96 29.56 9.62
CA ALA A 316 10.99 30.54 9.92
C ALA A 316 11.51 31.14 8.63
N ARG A 317 12.32 32.21 8.71
CA ARG A 317 13.02 32.75 7.54
C ARG A 317 13.96 31.69 6.98
N HIS A 318 13.89 31.45 5.69
CA HIS A 318 14.71 30.51 4.96
C HIS A 318 15.20 31.13 3.68
N TYR A 319 16.34 30.69 3.17
CA TYR A 319 16.85 31.12 1.87
C TYR A 319 16.86 29.90 0.94
N ASP A 320 15.99 29.94 -0.05
CA ASP A 320 16.02 28.98 -1.16
C ASP A 320 16.97 29.45 -2.25
N TYR A 321 17.59 28.51 -2.93
CA TYR A 321 18.44 28.80 -4.09
C TYR A 321 17.67 28.45 -5.36
N VAL A 322 17.50 29.45 -6.24
CA VAL A 322 16.83 29.32 -7.52
C VAL A 322 17.85 29.55 -8.61
N PHE A 323 17.90 28.64 -9.57
CA PHE A 323 18.73 28.81 -10.76
C PHE A 323 17.90 29.49 -11.85
N LEU A 324 18.36 30.63 -12.35
CA LEU A 324 17.75 31.33 -13.49
C LEU A 324 18.67 31.14 -14.70
N GLU A 325 18.13 30.56 -15.77
CA GLU A 325 18.84 30.46 -17.04
C GLU A 325 18.94 31.83 -17.70
N GLY A 326 20.07 32.12 -18.34
CA GLY A 326 20.51 33.46 -18.70
C GLY A 326 19.77 34.22 -19.80
N GLU A 327 18.67 33.72 -20.36
CA GLU A 327 17.94 34.45 -21.40
C GLU A 327 17.23 35.74 -20.89
N GLU A 328 16.84 35.80 -19.62
CA GLU A 328 16.24 37.01 -19.02
C GLU A 328 17.27 38.08 -18.62
N PHE A 329 18.55 37.72 -18.47
CA PHE A 329 19.61 38.62 -18.02
C PHE A 329 20.72 38.86 -19.06
N GLY A 330 20.61 38.28 -20.25
CA GLY A 330 21.58 38.51 -21.32
C GLY A 330 22.90 37.78 -21.18
N ASP A 331 23.03 36.87 -20.22
CA ASP A 331 24.25 36.07 -20.02
C ASP A 331 23.95 34.58 -20.25
N GLN A 332 24.78 33.93 -21.06
CA GLN A 332 24.58 32.51 -21.44
C GLN A 332 24.88 31.51 -20.29
N ASN A 333 25.29 32.00 -19.13
CA ASN A 333 25.84 31.15 -18.07
C ASN A 333 24.88 30.90 -16.92
N GLY A 334 23.68 31.46 -16.86
CA GLY A 334 22.74 31.32 -15.75
C GLY A 334 23.38 31.53 -14.35
N GLU A 335 22.64 32.04 -13.41
CA GLU A 335 23.12 32.32 -12.06
C GLU A 335 22.20 31.76 -10.98
N TRP A 336 22.80 31.47 -9.81
CA TRP A 336 22.08 31.08 -8.61
C TRP A 336 21.68 32.30 -7.79
N PHE A 337 20.38 32.44 -7.53
CA PHE A 337 19.86 33.50 -6.69
C PHE A 337 19.33 32.93 -5.38
N SER A 338 19.68 33.61 -4.31
CA SER A 338 19.13 33.34 -2.98
C SER A 338 17.81 34.07 -2.82
N VAL A 339 16.71 33.34 -2.75
CA VAL A 339 15.36 33.91 -2.60
C VAL A 339 14.92 33.75 -1.14
N PRO A 340 14.64 34.85 -0.40
CA PRO A 340 14.18 34.76 0.97
C PRO A 340 12.73 34.27 1.03
N MET A 341 12.50 33.24 1.82
CA MET A 341 11.18 32.70 2.17
C MET A 341 10.83 33.10 3.61
N TYR A 342 9.58 33.50 3.82
CA TYR A 342 9.10 34.01 5.10
C TYR A 342 8.07 33.07 5.74
N PRO A 343 7.92 33.11 7.10
CA PRO A 343 6.91 32.30 7.79
C PRO A 343 5.52 32.48 7.20
N GLY A 344 4.83 31.36 6.98
CA GLY A 344 3.49 31.32 6.38
C GLY A 344 3.47 31.15 4.85
N GLN A 345 4.55 31.42 4.16
CA GLN A 345 4.64 31.15 2.72
C GLN A 345 4.66 29.65 2.43
N GLN A 346 4.12 29.28 1.26
CA GLN A 346 4.15 27.90 0.75
C GLN A 346 4.85 27.89 -0.60
N LYS A 347 5.67 26.85 -0.82
CA LYS A 347 6.37 26.65 -2.09
C LYS A 347 6.10 25.25 -2.60
N LEU A 348 5.59 25.18 -3.83
CA LEU A 348 5.38 23.91 -4.52
C LEU A 348 6.73 23.23 -4.80
N GLN A 349 6.90 22.03 -4.30
CA GLN A 349 8.09 21.21 -4.57
C GLN A 349 7.86 20.27 -5.76
N SER A 350 6.71 19.61 -5.80
CA SER A 350 6.30 18.84 -6.97
C SER A 350 4.78 18.65 -7.00
N ASN A 351 4.22 18.59 -8.21
CA ASN A 351 2.86 18.17 -8.49
C ASN A 351 2.92 17.11 -9.58
N GLN A 352 2.63 15.88 -9.20
CA GLN A 352 2.61 14.71 -10.07
C GLN A 352 1.16 14.45 -10.45
N GLN A 353 0.87 14.36 -11.73
CA GLN A 353 -0.47 14.06 -12.23
C GLN A 353 -0.40 12.87 -13.18
N ARG A 354 -1.44 12.06 -13.15
CA ARG A 354 -1.61 10.92 -14.06
C ARG A 354 -3.02 10.89 -14.59
N VAL A 355 -3.15 10.74 -15.90
CA VAL A 355 -4.39 10.35 -16.55
C VAL A 355 -4.21 8.96 -17.12
N MET A 356 -5.16 8.06 -16.86
CA MET A 356 -5.12 6.69 -17.35
C MET A 356 -6.49 6.28 -17.90
N GLY A 357 -6.50 5.78 -19.13
CA GLY A 357 -7.66 5.13 -19.74
C GLY A 357 -7.42 3.63 -19.83
N GLN A 358 -8.38 2.82 -19.43
CA GLN A 358 -8.29 1.36 -19.48
C GLN A 358 -9.57 0.75 -20.06
N LEU A 359 -9.41 -0.08 -21.08
CA LEU A 359 -10.47 -0.95 -21.63
C LEU A 359 -10.10 -2.39 -21.29
N LYS A 360 -11.02 -3.14 -20.67
CA LYS A 360 -10.80 -4.53 -20.28
C LYS A 360 -12.01 -5.36 -20.66
N GLY A 361 -11.78 -6.56 -21.21
CA GLY A 361 -12.79 -7.56 -21.51
C GLY A 361 -12.49 -8.90 -20.86
N ILE A 362 -13.52 -9.53 -20.30
CA ILE A 362 -13.48 -10.92 -19.81
C ILE A 362 -14.47 -11.73 -20.64
N PHE A 363 -13.98 -12.80 -21.26
CA PHE A 363 -14.74 -13.66 -22.16
C PHE A 363 -14.56 -15.13 -21.80
N HIS A 364 -15.66 -15.83 -21.59
CA HIS A 364 -15.67 -17.27 -21.31
C HIS A 364 -15.90 -18.04 -22.63
N LEU A 365 -14.83 -18.70 -23.07
CA LEU A 365 -14.82 -19.46 -24.32
C LEU A 365 -15.15 -20.93 -24.09
N PRO A 366 -15.47 -21.70 -25.16
CA PRO A 366 -15.58 -23.14 -25.07
C PRO A 366 -14.37 -23.82 -24.45
N TYR A 367 -14.56 -25.01 -23.90
CA TYR A 367 -13.52 -25.80 -23.21
C TYR A 367 -13.00 -25.18 -21.90
N ASN A 368 -13.83 -24.40 -21.19
CA ASN A 368 -13.50 -23.74 -19.93
C ASN A 368 -12.27 -22.82 -20.03
N ASN A 369 -12.05 -22.17 -21.17
CA ASN A 369 -11.09 -21.10 -21.30
C ASN A 369 -11.69 -19.76 -20.88
N THR A 370 -10.90 -18.96 -20.17
CA THR A 370 -11.28 -17.58 -19.83
C THR A 370 -10.22 -16.62 -20.36
N ILE A 371 -10.61 -15.81 -21.33
CA ILE A 371 -9.75 -14.76 -21.88
C ILE A 371 -9.96 -13.46 -21.11
N ASN A 372 -8.86 -12.90 -20.61
CA ASN A 372 -8.78 -11.55 -20.08
C ASN A 372 -7.90 -10.72 -21.02
N ALA A 373 -8.47 -9.74 -21.71
CA ALA A 373 -7.76 -8.89 -22.64
C ALA A 373 -8.03 -7.41 -22.36
N GLY A 374 -7.09 -6.55 -22.64
CA GLY A 374 -7.29 -5.13 -22.45
C GLY A 374 -6.27 -4.26 -23.15
N ALA A 375 -6.59 -2.97 -23.16
CA ALA A 375 -5.75 -1.89 -23.66
C ALA A 375 -5.71 -0.77 -22.64
N GLU A 376 -4.56 -0.14 -22.51
CA GLU A 376 -4.30 0.97 -21.58
C GLU A 376 -3.60 2.11 -22.29
N TYR A 377 -3.96 3.32 -21.90
CA TYR A 377 -3.19 4.55 -22.20
C TYR A 377 -2.93 5.28 -20.90
N ARG A 378 -1.68 5.66 -20.65
CA ARG A 378 -1.24 6.39 -19.47
C ARG A 378 -0.46 7.65 -19.89
N TYR A 379 -0.80 8.78 -19.29
CA TYR A 379 -0.08 10.02 -19.41
C TYR A 379 0.31 10.53 -18.03
N ASP A 380 1.61 10.66 -17.80
CA ASP A 380 2.22 11.17 -16.58
C ASP A 380 2.71 12.60 -16.82
N HIS A 381 2.33 13.52 -15.95
CA HIS A 381 2.76 14.92 -15.98
C HIS A 381 3.34 15.32 -14.61
N LEU A 382 4.52 15.91 -14.64
CA LEU A 382 5.22 16.43 -13.48
C LEU A 382 5.36 17.95 -13.62
N LYS A 383 4.88 18.71 -12.63
CA LYS A 383 5.20 20.12 -12.44
C LYS A 383 6.13 20.23 -11.22
N ALA A 384 7.38 20.58 -11.46
CA ALA A 384 8.42 20.75 -10.43
C ALA A 384 9.33 21.92 -10.84
N PRO A 385 8.94 23.18 -10.51
CA PRO A 385 9.51 24.40 -11.10
C PRO A 385 11.03 24.50 -10.95
N GLU A 386 11.59 23.99 -9.85
CA GLU A 386 13.03 24.08 -9.57
C GLU A 386 13.76 22.74 -9.75
N ARG A 387 13.07 21.72 -10.26
CA ARG A 387 13.62 20.37 -10.38
C ARG A 387 13.60 19.82 -11.80
N THR A 388 13.08 20.59 -12.75
CA THR A 388 13.07 20.24 -14.17
C THR A 388 13.44 21.48 -14.99
N GLU A 389 14.06 21.28 -16.14
CA GLU A 389 14.56 22.36 -16.99
C GLU A 389 13.51 23.41 -17.33
N LYS A 390 12.30 22.99 -17.68
CA LYS A 390 11.17 23.86 -18.05
C LYS A 390 10.10 24.01 -16.98
N GLY A 391 10.43 23.62 -15.74
CA GLY A 391 9.45 23.56 -14.63
C GLY A 391 8.41 22.44 -14.77
N THR A 392 8.35 21.76 -15.93
CA THR A 392 7.42 20.66 -16.20
C THR A 392 8.07 19.59 -17.07
N ALA A 393 7.58 18.34 -16.90
CA ALA A 393 7.96 17.22 -17.77
C ALA A 393 6.79 16.26 -17.90
N SER A 394 6.76 15.46 -18.97
CA SER A 394 5.70 14.46 -19.17
C SER A 394 6.21 13.23 -19.90
N ASP A 395 5.49 12.13 -19.70
CA ASP A 395 5.73 10.85 -20.37
C ASP A 395 4.40 10.17 -20.69
N TRP A 396 4.34 9.42 -21.80
CA TRP A 396 3.18 8.59 -22.11
C TRP A 396 3.56 7.12 -22.32
N THR A 397 2.62 6.26 -22.01
CA THR A 397 2.75 4.80 -22.19
C THR A 397 1.44 4.25 -22.73
N THR A 398 1.52 3.42 -23.77
CA THR A 398 0.40 2.60 -24.23
C THR A 398 0.70 1.12 -23.97
N ALA A 399 -0.32 0.33 -23.76
CA ALA A 399 -0.16 -1.10 -23.61
C ALA A 399 -1.38 -1.87 -24.07
N VAL A 400 -1.14 -3.07 -24.60
CA VAL A 400 -2.16 -4.08 -24.84
C VAL A 400 -1.75 -5.38 -24.17
N TYR A 401 -2.71 -6.10 -23.62
CA TYR A 401 -2.43 -7.40 -22.99
C TYR A 401 -3.52 -8.41 -23.28
N VAL A 402 -3.13 -9.67 -23.23
CA VAL A 402 -4.02 -10.82 -23.29
C VAL A 402 -3.53 -11.88 -22.32
N GLN A 403 -4.46 -12.51 -21.62
CA GLN A 403 -4.21 -13.65 -20.75
C GLN A 403 -5.30 -14.69 -20.99
N ASP A 404 -4.91 -15.93 -21.13
CA ASP A 404 -5.80 -17.10 -21.21
C ASP A 404 -5.63 -17.95 -19.94
N GLU A 405 -6.76 -18.37 -19.40
CA GLU A 405 -6.85 -19.33 -18.30
C GLU A 405 -7.52 -20.60 -18.82
N PHE A 406 -6.75 -21.65 -18.97
CA PHE A 406 -7.18 -22.95 -19.44
C PHE A 406 -7.55 -23.86 -18.27
N ASN A 407 -8.84 -24.19 -18.14
CA ASN A 407 -9.45 -24.97 -17.06
C ASN A 407 -10.21 -26.20 -17.55
N LYS A 408 -9.82 -26.78 -18.68
CA LYS A 408 -10.52 -27.94 -19.24
C LYS A 408 -10.45 -29.17 -18.34
N LEU A 409 -9.32 -29.36 -17.67
CA LEU A 409 -9.11 -30.46 -16.73
C LEU A 409 -9.43 -29.98 -15.31
N SER A 410 -10.32 -30.64 -14.61
CA SER A 410 -10.75 -30.25 -13.24
C SER A 410 -9.60 -30.18 -12.22
N TRP A 411 -8.52 -30.93 -12.48
CA TRP A 411 -7.36 -31.00 -11.60
C TRP A 411 -6.20 -30.06 -12.04
N LEU A 412 -6.26 -29.45 -13.25
CA LEU A 412 -5.17 -28.66 -13.83
C LEU A 412 -5.72 -27.32 -14.37
N ASN A 413 -5.14 -26.23 -13.89
CA ASN A 413 -5.30 -24.89 -14.41
C ASN A 413 -3.98 -24.41 -14.97
N ILE A 414 -3.95 -23.86 -16.18
CA ILE A 414 -2.79 -23.20 -16.78
C ILE A 414 -3.20 -21.78 -17.16
N THR A 415 -2.42 -20.82 -16.72
CA THR A 415 -2.62 -19.41 -17.07
C THR A 415 -1.39 -18.93 -17.83
N ALA A 416 -1.60 -18.39 -19.03
CA ALA A 416 -0.55 -17.77 -19.85
C ALA A 416 -0.96 -16.34 -20.22
N GLY A 417 -0.07 -15.40 -20.06
CA GLY A 417 -0.33 -13.98 -20.32
C GLY A 417 0.82 -13.31 -21.03
N LEU A 418 0.51 -12.31 -21.82
CA LEU A 418 1.43 -11.52 -22.59
C LEU A 418 0.99 -10.06 -22.60
N ARG A 419 1.91 -9.14 -22.37
CA ARG A 419 1.69 -7.70 -22.46
C ARG A 419 2.74 -7.07 -23.36
N LEU A 420 2.28 -6.27 -24.31
CA LEU A 420 3.11 -5.39 -25.14
C LEU A 420 2.91 -3.96 -24.64
N VAL A 421 4.01 -3.27 -24.38
CA VAL A 421 4.05 -1.88 -23.93
C VAL A 421 4.82 -1.07 -24.95
N ASP A 422 4.35 0.13 -25.26
CA ASP A 422 5.07 1.15 -26.02
C ASP A 422 5.13 2.43 -25.18
N ASN A 423 6.33 2.98 -25.04
CA ASN A 423 6.58 4.17 -24.22
C ASN A 423 7.39 5.19 -25.01
N GLN A 424 7.13 6.45 -24.74
CA GLN A 424 7.75 7.61 -25.41
C GLN A 424 9.29 7.56 -25.43
N ASN A 425 9.92 7.05 -24.38
CA ASN A 425 11.39 7.11 -24.19
C ASN A 425 12.12 5.85 -24.62
N PHE A 426 11.56 4.65 -24.36
CA PHE A 426 12.25 3.38 -24.58
C PHE A 426 11.59 2.47 -25.64
N GLY A 427 10.45 2.90 -26.23
CA GLY A 427 9.74 2.13 -27.26
C GLY A 427 9.12 0.83 -26.73
N PHE A 428 9.18 -0.22 -27.54
CA PHE A 428 8.46 -1.48 -27.29
C PHE A 428 9.14 -2.40 -26.28
N ARG A 429 8.31 -2.98 -25.38
CA ARG A 429 8.72 -4.05 -24.45
C ARG A 429 7.62 -5.10 -24.36
N LEU A 430 8.04 -6.37 -24.27
CA LEU A 430 7.18 -7.54 -24.14
C LEU A 430 7.35 -8.15 -22.76
N THR A 431 6.25 -8.50 -22.09
CA THR A 431 6.26 -9.03 -20.73
C THR A 431 5.40 -10.30 -20.67
N PRO A 432 6.00 -11.49 -20.70
CA PRO A 432 5.30 -12.77 -20.60
C PRO A 432 5.08 -13.21 -19.14
N LYS A 433 4.09 -14.08 -18.94
CA LYS A 433 3.78 -14.78 -17.69
C LYS A 433 3.21 -16.15 -18.00
N VAL A 434 3.62 -17.16 -17.24
CA VAL A 434 3.03 -18.49 -17.25
C VAL A 434 2.92 -19.01 -15.83
N SER A 435 1.77 -19.58 -15.48
CA SER A 435 1.57 -20.28 -14.21
C SER A 435 0.73 -21.53 -14.42
N ALA A 436 0.99 -22.55 -13.61
CA ALA A 436 0.22 -23.79 -13.61
C ALA A 436 -0.15 -24.16 -12.17
N MET A 437 -1.37 -24.65 -11.98
CA MET A 437 -1.84 -25.18 -10.70
C MET A 437 -2.43 -26.58 -10.91
N ALA A 438 -1.92 -27.53 -10.15
CA ALA A 438 -2.53 -28.87 -10.04
C ALA A 438 -3.24 -29.00 -8.69
N SER A 439 -4.45 -29.60 -8.71
CA SER A 439 -5.30 -29.78 -7.54
C SER A 439 -5.60 -31.25 -7.31
N TRP A 440 -5.39 -31.73 -6.07
CA TRP A 440 -5.72 -33.09 -5.69
C TRP A 440 -6.25 -33.16 -4.23
N GLY A 441 -7.53 -33.40 -4.07
CA GLY A 441 -8.18 -33.34 -2.76
C GLY A 441 -7.99 -31.95 -2.10
N GLY A 442 -7.43 -31.92 -0.89
CA GLY A 442 -7.10 -30.70 -0.17
C GLY A 442 -5.80 -30.01 -0.64
N TRP A 443 -5.00 -30.68 -1.49
CA TRP A 443 -3.68 -30.19 -1.92
C TRP A 443 -3.75 -29.35 -3.19
N ARG A 444 -2.90 -28.33 -3.26
CA ARG A 444 -2.68 -27.46 -4.42
C ARG A 444 -1.18 -27.31 -4.64
N PHE A 445 -0.73 -27.54 -5.86
CA PHE A 445 0.64 -27.39 -6.29
C PHE A 445 0.67 -26.31 -7.38
N ARG A 446 1.42 -25.22 -7.16
CA ARG A 446 1.51 -24.12 -8.11
C ARG A 446 2.96 -23.91 -8.52
N LEU A 447 3.18 -23.70 -9.81
CA LEU A 447 4.46 -23.26 -10.38
C LEU A 447 4.19 -21.99 -11.19
N GLY A 448 5.06 -21.02 -11.10
CA GLY A 448 4.92 -19.76 -11.80
C GLY A 448 6.26 -19.23 -12.30
N TRP A 449 6.22 -18.66 -13.48
CA TRP A 449 7.28 -17.81 -14.01
C TRP A 449 6.66 -16.55 -14.61
N SER A 450 7.26 -15.38 -14.33
CA SER A 450 6.81 -14.12 -14.87
C SER A 450 7.96 -13.14 -15.01
N GLN A 451 7.93 -12.35 -16.07
CA GLN A 451 8.76 -11.17 -16.19
C GLN A 451 8.07 -9.96 -15.56
N GLY A 452 8.83 -9.17 -14.85
CA GLY A 452 8.47 -7.85 -14.40
C GLY A 452 9.25 -6.78 -15.15
N PHE A 453 8.68 -5.57 -15.18
CA PHE A 453 9.44 -4.41 -15.61
C PHE A 453 8.97 -3.16 -14.87
N LYS A 454 9.87 -2.18 -14.75
CA LYS A 454 9.58 -0.85 -14.23
C LYS A 454 10.06 0.19 -15.23
N THR A 455 9.16 1.06 -15.66
CA THR A 455 9.52 2.20 -16.51
C THR A 455 10.32 3.21 -15.69
N PRO A 456 11.34 3.87 -16.27
CA PRO A 456 11.93 5.04 -15.64
C PRO A 456 10.83 6.06 -15.32
N THR A 457 10.89 6.65 -14.15
CA THR A 457 9.94 7.69 -13.72
C THR A 457 10.24 9.01 -14.42
N VAL A 458 9.24 9.89 -14.51
CA VAL A 458 9.44 11.26 -15.05
C VAL A 458 10.55 12.00 -14.28
N LYS A 459 10.73 11.68 -12.98
CA LYS A 459 11.82 12.23 -12.17
C LYS A 459 13.19 11.69 -12.63
N GLU A 460 13.33 10.39 -12.81
CA GLU A 460 14.58 9.75 -13.26
C GLU A 460 14.96 10.20 -14.67
N LEU A 461 13.97 10.53 -15.53
CA LEU A 461 14.21 11.00 -16.90
C LEU A 461 14.57 12.47 -16.96
N TYR A 462 13.91 13.35 -16.18
CA TYR A 462 13.90 14.80 -16.45
C TYR A 462 14.30 15.68 -15.28
N TYR A 463 14.67 15.13 -14.09
CA TYR A 463 15.13 15.95 -12.97
C TYR A 463 16.43 16.66 -13.32
N ARG A 464 16.52 17.90 -12.89
CA ARG A 464 17.69 18.75 -13.01
C ARG A 464 17.65 19.74 -11.85
N TYR A 465 18.37 19.44 -10.78
CA TYR A 465 18.35 20.31 -9.62
C TYR A 465 19.62 20.20 -8.78
N LEU A 466 19.93 21.29 -8.09
CA LEU A 466 20.98 21.37 -7.11
C LEU A 466 20.46 20.85 -5.76
N HIS A 467 21.22 20.00 -5.14
CA HIS A 467 20.97 19.50 -3.80
C HIS A 467 22.15 19.81 -2.90
N VAL A 468 21.91 20.71 -1.93
CA VAL A 468 22.93 21.11 -0.95
C VAL A 468 22.78 20.25 0.29
N MET A 469 23.83 19.53 0.67
CA MET A 469 23.91 18.71 1.88
C MET A 469 25.15 19.16 2.68
N GLY A 470 24.94 19.98 3.70
CA GLY A 470 26.05 20.54 4.50
C GLY A 470 27.04 21.35 3.67
N SER A 471 28.30 20.94 3.69
CA SER A 471 29.38 21.53 2.89
C SER A 471 29.46 21.00 1.46
N SER A 472 28.70 19.97 1.13
CA SER A 472 28.71 19.31 -0.19
C SER A 472 27.50 19.72 -1.01
N THR A 473 27.74 20.03 -2.28
CA THR A 473 26.70 20.36 -3.25
C THR A 473 26.67 19.33 -4.35
N PHE A 474 25.48 18.75 -4.58
CA PHE A 474 25.27 17.75 -5.61
C PHE A 474 24.34 18.30 -6.70
N PHE A 475 24.75 18.13 -7.93
CA PHE A 475 23.92 18.42 -9.08
C PHE A 475 23.34 17.13 -9.62
N ASN A 476 22.03 16.94 -9.45
CA ASN A 476 21.34 15.71 -9.85
C ASN A 476 20.69 15.89 -11.21
N LEU A 477 21.04 15.00 -12.14
CA LEU A 477 20.58 14.98 -13.54
C LEU A 477 19.73 13.75 -13.83
N GLY A 478 18.59 13.97 -14.46
CA GLY A 478 17.83 12.95 -15.14
C GLY A 478 18.56 12.47 -16.42
N ASN A 479 18.11 11.33 -16.94
CA ASN A 479 18.67 10.74 -18.14
C ASN A 479 17.54 10.16 -19.02
N THR A 480 17.30 10.78 -20.17
CA THR A 480 16.28 10.33 -21.12
C THR A 480 16.67 9.07 -21.90
N LYS A 481 17.90 8.58 -21.73
CA LYS A 481 18.41 7.33 -22.36
C LYS A 481 18.29 6.11 -21.45
N LEU A 482 17.57 6.20 -20.32
CA LEU A 482 17.37 5.10 -19.42
C LEU A 482 16.54 3.98 -20.06
N ASP A 483 17.02 2.76 -19.92
CA ASP A 483 16.26 1.56 -20.21
C ASP A 483 15.33 1.19 -19.03
N PRO A 484 14.21 0.50 -19.29
CA PRO A 484 13.40 -0.08 -18.22
C PRO A 484 14.20 -1.08 -17.39
N GLN A 485 13.96 -1.08 -16.09
CA GLN A 485 14.43 -2.13 -15.20
C GLN A 485 13.59 -3.39 -15.45
N THR A 486 14.21 -4.55 -15.40
CA THR A 486 13.54 -5.84 -15.65
C THR A 486 13.72 -6.81 -14.49
N SER A 487 12.82 -7.78 -14.37
CA SER A 487 12.99 -8.89 -13.43
C SER A 487 12.48 -10.20 -13.99
N ASN A 488 13.08 -11.30 -13.52
CA ASN A 488 12.65 -12.67 -13.77
C ASN A 488 12.28 -13.32 -12.43
N TYR A 489 11.00 -13.57 -12.22
CA TYR A 489 10.47 -14.17 -11.01
C TYR A 489 10.03 -15.61 -11.24
N TRP A 490 10.51 -16.53 -10.40
CA TRP A 490 10.14 -17.94 -10.36
C TRP A 490 9.58 -18.26 -9.00
N SER A 491 8.52 -19.07 -8.95
CA SER A 491 7.93 -19.51 -7.68
C SER A 491 7.40 -20.93 -7.76
N ALA A 492 7.47 -21.62 -6.63
CA ALA A 492 6.84 -22.91 -6.42
C ALA A 492 6.08 -22.86 -5.09
N ASN A 493 4.83 -23.29 -5.10
CA ASN A 493 3.96 -23.28 -3.92
C ASN A 493 3.30 -24.65 -3.72
N VAL A 494 3.26 -25.08 -2.47
CA VAL A 494 2.46 -26.23 -2.02
C VAL A 494 1.51 -25.73 -0.95
N GLU A 495 0.22 -25.95 -1.14
CA GLU A 495 -0.83 -25.57 -0.20
C GLU A 495 -1.70 -26.77 0.13
N TYR A 496 -1.97 -26.96 1.41
CA TYR A 496 -2.99 -27.86 1.91
C TYR A 496 -4.13 -27.06 2.54
N ARG A 497 -5.36 -27.37 2.16
CA ARG A 497 -6.56 -26.71 2.68
C ARG A 497 -7.62 -27.75 3.06
N GLY A 498 -7.72 -28.02 4.34
CA GLY A 498 -8.75 -28.85 4.94
C GLY A 498 -9.73 -28.02 5.78
N ASP A 499 -10.65 -28.67 6.47
CA ASP A 499 -11.69 -28.00 7.28
C ASP A 499 -11.11 -27.21 8.46
N LYS A 500 -10.10 -27.77 9.12
CA LYS A 500 -9.48 -27.19 10.31
C LYS A 500 -8.10 -26.61 10.03
N LEU A 501 -7.35 -27.19 9.10
CA LEU A 501 -5.96 -26.86 8.80
C LEU A 501 -5.85 -26.22 7.41
N THR A 502 -5.18 -25.09 7.35
CA THR A 502 -4.67 -24.50 6.12
C THR A 502 -3.18 -24.30 6.29
N ALA A 503 -2.37 -24.83 5.41
CA ALA A 503 -0.92 -24.67 5.43
C ALA A 503 -0.43 -24.38 4.02
N SER A 504 0.50 -23.46 3.87
CA SER A 504 1.09 -23.10 2.57
C SER A 504 2.58 -22.85 2.73
N VAL A 505 3.37 -23.38 1.80
CA VAL A 505 4.81 -23.11 1.67
C VAL A 505 5.08 -22.62 0.26
N THR A 506 5.76 -21.50 0.15
CA THR A 506 6.16 -20.90 -1.14
C THR A 506 7.64 -20.64 -1.14
N GLY A 507 8.37 -21.24 -2.08
CA GLY A 507 9.74 -20.85 -2.40
C GLY A 507 9.76 -19.96 -3.64
N TYR A 508 10.64 -18.95 -3.67
CA TYR A 508 10.75 -18.04 -4.81
C TYR A 508 12.17 -17.53 -5.00
N ILE A 509 12.46 -17.10 -6.23
CA ILE A 509 13.65 -16.35 -6.61
C ILE A 509 13.24 -15.25 -7.60
N ASN A 510 13.75 -14.05 -7.39
CA ASN A 510 13.57 -12.90 -8.27
C ASN A 510 14.94 -12.30 -8.62
N LYS A 511 15.27 -12.24 -9.91
CA LYS A 511 16.47 -11.59 -10.41
C LYS A 511 16.08 -10.30 -11.09
N LEU A 512 16.71 -9.20 -10.71
CA LEU A 512 16.49 -7.87 -11.23
C LEU A 512 17.73 -7.43 -11.99
N ASP A 513 17.52 -6.87 -13.15
CA ASP A 513 18.58 -6.38 -14.05
C ASP A 513 18.27 -4.93 -14.45
N ASN A 514 19.30 -4.17 -14.81
CA ASN A 514 19.21 -2.78 -15.26
C ASN A 514 18.55 -1.85 -14.22
N MET A 515 18.79 -2.07 -12.94
CA MET A 515 18.28 -1.18 -11.92
C MET A 515 18.88 0.23 -12.08
N ILE A 516 18.07 1.24 -11.83
CA ILE A 516 18.45 2.64 -11.99
C ILE A 516 19.06 3.15 -10.70
N ALA A 517 20.30 3.60 -10.77
CA ALA A 517 21.02 4.26 -9.69
C ALA A 517 21.36 5.71 -10.04
N LEU A 518 21.49 6.55 -9.03
CA LEU A 518 22.01 7.91 -9.15
C LEU A 518 23.52 7.87 -8.90
N VAL A 519 24.33 7.93 -9.94
CA VAL A 519 25.78 7.72 -9.91
C VAL A 519 26.56 9.00 -10.13
N ASN A 520 27.77 9.10 -9.55
CA ASN A 520 28.69 10.20 -9.85
C ASN A 520 29.10 10.14 -11.32
N VAL A 521 29.16 11.28 -11.97
CA VAL A 521 29.58 11.36 -13.38
C VAL A 521 30.70 12.36 -13.54
N PRO A 522 31.70 12.04 -14.41
CA PRO A 522 32.77 12.98 -14.77
C PRO A 522 32.18 14.25 -15.41
N VAL A 523 32.85 15.39 -15.23
CA VAL A 523 32.46 16.69 -15.79
C VAL A 523 32.21 16.60 -17.30
N GLY A 524 32.98 15.79 -18.04
CA GLY A 524 32.85 15.62 -19.47
C GLY A 524 31.57 14.89 -19.94
N GLU A 525 30.83 14.24 -19.04
CA GLU A 525 29.53 13.59 -19.34
C GLU A 525 28.34 14.55 -19.10
N ILE A 526 28.57 15.69 -18.48
CA ILE A 526 27.54 16.66 -18.22
C ILE A 526 27.28 17.47 -19.49
N PRO A 527 26.02 17.74 -19.89
CA PRO A 527 25.71 18.60 -21.03
C PRO A 527 26.40 19.96 -20.91
N ALA A 528 27.04 20.42 -21.99
CA ALA A 528 27.97 21.55 -22.00
C ALA A 528 27.40 22.87 -21.43
N GLY A 529 26.10 23.15 -21.58
CA GLY A 529 25.46 24.35 -21.02
C GLY A 529 25.25 24.32 -19.50
N ILE A 530 25.44 23.16 -18.87
CA ILE A 530 25.19 22.95 -17.43
C ILE A 530 26.48 23.08 -16.62
N THR A 531 27.62 22.67 -17.19
CA THR A 531 28.90 22.55 -16.52
C THR A 531 29.42 23.87 -15.97
N THR A 532 29.36 24.94 -16.78
CA THR A 532 29.90 26.25 -16.42
C THR A 532 29.04 26.99 -15.40
N ALA A 533 27.72 26.82 -15.46
CA ALA A 533 26.78 27.49 -14.57
C ALA A 533 26.75 26.92 -13.15
N TYR A 534 27.01 25.60 -12.98
CA TYR A 534 26.88 24.92 -11.70
C TYR A 534 28.21 24.61 -11.03
N MET A 535 29.28 24.45 -11.78
CA MET A 535 30.59 24.05 -11.26
C MET A 535 31.55 25.22 -11.05
N GLY A 536 31.19 26.43 -11.53
CA GLY A 536 32.02 27.63 -11.39
C GLY A 536 33.43 27.46 -11.94
N ASP A 537 34.38 28.15 -11.31
CA ASP A 537 35.82 28.08 -11.63
C ASP A 537 36.55 26.86 -11.01
N GLY A 538 35.78 25.89 -10.49
CA GLY A 538 36.33 24.73 -9.78
C GLY A 538 36.61 24.95 -8.28
N SER A 539 36.30 26.13 -7.75
CA SER A 539 36.46 26.45 -6.32
C SER A 539 35.28 25.92 -5.48
N ASN A 540 34.17 25.57 -6.09
CA ASN A 540 33.01 25.01 -5.42
C ASN A 540 33.06 23.47 -5.48
N ASN A 541 32.92 22.82 -4.33
CA ASN A 541 32.90 21.35 -4.22
C ASN A 541 31.55 20.79 -4.70
N VAL A 542 31.19 20.99 -5.98
CA VAL A 542 29.98 20.51 -6.61
C VAL A 542 30.27 19.18 -7.29
N GLN A 543 29.55 18.12 -6.89
CA GLN A 543 29.61 16.80 -7.52
C GLN A 543 28.39 16.61 -8.42
N ALA A 544 28.62 16.21 -9.67
CA ALA A 544 27.55 15.88 -10.58
C ALA A 544 27.14 14.42 -10.44
N ARG A 545 25.83 14.17 -10.44
CA ARG A 545 25.24 12.85 -10.41
C ARG A 545 24.19 12.70 -11.51
N MET A 546 24.14 11.54 -12.13
CA MET A 546 23.19 11.23 -13.21
C MET A 546 22.55 9.86 -12.98
N TYR A 547 21.28 9.72 -13.31
CA TYR A 547 20.63 8.42 -13.30
C TYR A 547 21.15 7.54 -14.41
N LYS A 548 21.61 6.32 -14.09
CA LYS A 548 22.10 5.30 -15.03
C LYS A 548 21.58 3.92 -14.68
N ASN A 549 21.46 3.04 -15.67
CA ASN A 549 21.19 1.62 -15.46
C ASN A 549 22.50 0.93 -15.10
N MET A 550 22.74 0.69 -13.83
CA MET A 550 24.02 0.12 -13.34
C MET A 550 23.83 -1.01 -12.35
N ASP A 551 22.76 -0.99 -11.57
CA ASP A 551 22.59 -1.91 -10.48
C ASP A 551 21.88 -3.19 -10.92
N ASP A 552 22.13 -4.28 -10.23
CA ASP A 552 21.37 -5.53 -10.30
C ASP A 552 21.11 -6.08 -8.89
N ALA A 553 20.13 -6.96 -8.78
CA ALA A 553 19.83 -7.59 -7.50
C ALA A 553 19.23 -8.98 -7.67
N ARG A 554 19.45 -9.82 -6.66
CA ARG A 554 18.78 -11.10 -6.51
C ARG A 554 18.12 -11.17 -5.15
N THR A 555 16.84 -11.55 -5.13
CA THR A 555 16.15 -11.88 -3.89
C THR A 555 15.63 -13.30 -3.97
N CYS A 556 15.80 -14.09 -2.92
CA CYS A 556 15.23 -15.41 -2.82
C CYS A 556 14.69 -15.65 -1.40
N GLY A 557 13.64 -16.45 -1.30
CA GLY A 557 13.03 -16.66 0.00
C GLY A 557 12.06 -17.83 0.06
N VAL A 558 11.64 -18.09 1.28
CA VAL A 558 10.62 -19.10 1.62
C VAL A 558 9.60 -18.48 2.55
N ASP A 559 8.35 -18.51 2.15
CA ASP A 559 7.22 -18.06 2.94
C ASP A 559 6.38 -19.27 3.40
N VAL A 560 6.08 -19.32 4.69
CA VAL A 560 5.22 -20.35 5.30
C VAL A 560 4.05 -19.66 5.95
N THR A 561 2.83 -20.15 5.69
CA THR A 561 1.62 -19.72 6.39
C THR A 561 0.89 -20.91 6.97
N LEU A 562 0.35 -20.73 8.16
CA LEU A 562 -0.40 -21.74 8.89
C LEU A 562 -1.67 -21.12 9.46
N GLY A 563 -2.81 -21.75 9.23
CA GLY A 563 -4.08 -21.44 9.88
C GLY A 563 -4.67 -22.70 10.51
N TYR A 564 -5.06 -22.65 11.78
CA TYR A 564 -5.67 -23.77 12.46
C TYR A 564 -6.89 -23.36 13.27
N LYS A 565 -8.00 -24.10 13.09
CA LYS A 565 -9.25 -23.93 13.84
C LYS A 565 -9.33 -25.01 14.91
N PHE A 566 -9.02 -24.67 16.15
CA PHE A 566 -9.15 -25.59 17.29
C PHE A 566 -10.62 -25.93 17.54
N THR A 567 -11.44 -24.87 17.60
CA THR A 567 -12.90 -24.94 17.74
C THR A 567 -13.56 -23.95 16.77
N LYS A 568 -14.88 -23.84 16.82
CA LYS A 568 -15.60 -22.79 16.08
C LYS A 568 -15.27 -21.37 16.59
N GLU A 569 -14.83 -21.27 17.84
CA GLU A 569 -14.55 -20.01 18.54
C GLU A 569 -13.07 -19.67 18.59
N LEU A 570 -12.19 -20.68 18.68
CA LEU A 570 -10.76 -20.53 18.84
C LEU A 570 -10.01 -20.90 17.57
N SER A 571 -9.26 -19.96 17.04
CA SER A 571 -8.42 -20.16 15.86
C SER A 571 -7.05 -19.50 16.04
N MET A 572 -6.07 -20.03 15.33
CA MET A 572 -4.71 -19.49 15.27
C MET A 572 -4.30 -19.29 13.81
N THR A 573 -3.57 -18.23 13.56
CA THR A 573 -2.83 -18.01 12.31
C THR A 573 -1.37 -17.73 12.63
N ALA A 574 -0.47 -18.19 11.79
CA ALA A 574 0.95 -17.89 11.88
C ALA A 574 1.54 -17.73 10.47
N ALA A 575 2.49 -16.86 10.33
CA ALA A 575 3.27 -16.71 9.11
C ALA A 575 4.75 -16.54 9.47
N TYR A 576 5.59 -17.08 8.59
CA TYR A 576 7.04 -16.98 8.68
C TYR A 576 7.59 -16.73 7.29
N SER A 577 8.58 -15.84 7.20
CA SER A 577 9.30 -15.52 5.95
C SER A 577 10.80 -15.59 6.21
N TYR A 578 11.47 -16.40 5.41
CA TYR A 578 12.92 -16.34 5.25
C TYR A 578 13.23 -15.59 3.96
N LEU A 579 14.16 -14.66 4.03
CA LEU A 579 14.58 -13.84 2.92
C LEU A 579 16.09 -13.71 2.87
N ASP A 580 16.66 -13.93 1.70
CA ASP A 580 18.06 -13.66 1.39
C ASP A 580 18.14 -12.71 0.19
N THR A 581 19.01 -11.69 0.26
CA THR A 581 19.15 -10.67 -0.78
C THR A 581 20.62 -10.40 -1.06
N GLU A 582 20.92 -10.19 -2.32
CA GLU A 582 22.23 -9.77 -2.82
C GLU A 582 21.99 -8.72 -3.90
N ALA A 583 22.65 -7.59 -3.77
CA ALA A 583 22.57 -6.52 -4.77
C ALA A 583 23.97 -6.03 -5.12
N ASN A 584 24.22 -5.82 -6.39
CA ASN A 584 25.39 -5.08 -6.86
C ASN A 584 24.94 -3.65 -7.06
N LEU A 585 25.32 -2.78 -6.13
CA LEU A 585 24.95 -1.38 -6.12
C LEU A 585 26.17 -0.50 -6.39
N TYR A 586 25.93 0.61 -7.06
CA TYR A 586 26.96 1.63 -7.23
C TYR A 586 27.16 2.41 -5.92
N ASP A 587 28.39 2.42 -5.43
CA ASP A 587 28.81 3.20 -4.28
C ASP A 587 29.42 4.54 -4.73
N ALA A 588 28.66 5.62 -4.54
CA ALA A 588 29.08 6.97 -4.92
C ALA A 588 30.30 7.48 -4.13
N GLY A 589 30.58 6.92 -2.96
CA GLY A 589 31.73 7.30 -2.13
C GLY A 589 33.06 6.75 -2.65
N THR A 590 33.03 5.55 -3.21
CA THR A 590 34.23 4.85 -3.77
C THR A 590 34.28 4.84 -5.29
N ASP A 591 33.20 5.27 -5.96
CA ASP A 591 33.02 5.24 -7.42
C ASP A 591 33.16 3.81 -8.00
N GLN A 592 32.67 2.81 -7.27
CA GLN A 592 32.77 1.40 -7.64
C GLN A 592 31.45 0.65 -7.42
N MET A 593 31.28 -0.46 -8.15
CA MET A 593 30.21 -1.41 -7.88
C MET A 593 30.56 -2.23 -6.63
N LYS A 594 29.61 -2.38 -5.73
CA LYS A 594 29.79 -3.12 -4.48
C LYS A 594 28.66 -4.12 -4.29
N THR A 595 29.02 -5.35 -3.97
CA THR A 595 28.05 -6.40 -3.62
C THR A 595 27.65 -6.25 -2.15
N VAL A 596 26.38 -6.02 -1.90
CA VAL A 596 25.81 -5.75 -0.57
C VAL A 596 24.53 -6.53 -0.34
N VAL A 597 24.15 -6.65 0.93
CA VAL A 597 22.80 -7.02 1.33
C VAL A 597 21.91 -5.79 1.25
N ILE A 598 20.69 -5.91 0.76
CA ILE A 598 19.78 -4.77 0.64
C ILE A 598 19.47 -4.19 2.03
N ASP A 599 19.62 -2.88 2.19
CA ASP A 599 19.47 -2.16 3.46
C ASP A 599 18.10 -2.39 4.12
N GLY A 600 18.13 -2.56 5.44
CA GLY A 600 16.95 -2.84 6.27
C GLY A 600 16.42 -4.27 6.16
N MET A 601 17.09 -5.13 5.38
CA MET A 601 16.71 -6.52 5.22
C MET A 601 16.92 -7.30 6.52
N ALA A 602 15.96 -8.17 6.83
CA ALA A 602 16.06 -9.17 7.89
C ALA A 602 15.84 -10.55 7.30
N HIS A 603 16.73 -11.50 7.60
CA HIS A 603 16.59 -12.86 7.08
C HIS A 603 15.33 -13.57 7.59
N HIS A 604 14.90 -13.30 8.81
CA HIS A 604 13.76 -13.97 9.43
C HIS A 604 12.72 -12.97 9.91
N LYS A 605 11.48 -13.15 9.48
CA LYS A 605 10.31 -12.41 9.97
C LYS A 605 9.21 -13.38 10.32
N TRP A 606 8.43 -13.07 11.34
CA TRP A 606 7.31 -13.91 11.76
C TRP A 606 6.18 -13.10 12.34
N ASN A 607 4.99 -13.62 12.23
CA ASN A 607 3.84 -13.20 13.02
C ASN A 607 2.99 -14.41 13.43
N ALA A 608 2.24 -14.24 14.49
CA ALA A 608 1.24 -15.20 14.92
C ALA A 608 0.09 -14.47 15.62
N SER A 609 -1.11 -15.01 15.51
CA SER A 609 -2.31 -14.48 16.13
C SER A 609 -3.20 -15.61 16.61
N VAL A 610 -3.67 -15.51 17.85
CA VAL A 610 -4.67 -16.40 18.45
C VAL A 610 -5.93 -15.59 18.67
N MET A 611 -7.01 -16.01 18.05
CA MET A 611 -8.31 -15.34 18.05
C MET A 611 -9.35 -16.20 18.75
N TYR A 612 -9.97 -15.65 19.79
CA TYR A 612 -11.14 -16.21 20.46
C TYR A 612 -12.34 -15.33 20.19
N ASN A 613 -13.45 -15.93 19.74
CA ASN A 613 -14.72 -15.23 19.47
C ASN A 613 -15.88 -16.05 20.03
N HIS A 614 -16.55 -15.53 21.06
CA HIS A 614 -17.67 -16.19 21.68
C HIS A 614 -18.92 -15.32 21.71
N ALA A 615 -20.04 -15.87 21.25
CA ALA A 615 -21.36 -15.23 21.35
C ALA A 615 -22.07 -15.70 22.62
N PHE A 616 -22.05 -14.88 23.65
CA PHE A 616 -22.76 -15.17 24.92
C PHE A 616 -24.28 -15.14 24.76
N SER A 617 -24.77 -14.34 23.80
CA SER A 617 -26.18 -14.23 23.46
C SER A 617 -26.34 -13.69 22.04
N ASN A 618 -27.58 -13.59 21.57
CA ASN A 618 -27.88 -12.94 20.30
C ASN A 618 -27.59 -11.43 20.30
N ILE A 619 -27.40 -10.84 21.48
CA ILE A 619 -27.19 -9.41 21.67
C ILE A 619 -25.71 -9.10 21.85
N TYR A 620 -24.92 -10.01 22.44
CA TYR A 620 -23.54 -9.72 22.82
C TYR A 620 -22.56 -10.81 22.39
N LYS A 621 -21.50 -10.38 21.77
CA LYS A 621 -20.34 -11.20 21.36
C LYS A 621 -19.04 -10.57 21.85
N LEU A 622 -18.17 -11.40 22.42
CA LEU A 622 -16.80 -11.04 22.81
C LEU A 622 -15.82 -11.60 21.78
N GLY A 623 -14.90 -10.75 21.34
CA GLY A 623 -13.70 -11.16 20.64
C GLY A 623 -12.46 -10.82 21.47
N VAL A 624 -11.48 -11.72 21.50
CA VAL A 624 -10.14 -11.48 22.08
C VAL A 624 -9.12 -11.92 21.06
N ASN A 625 -8.15 -11.07 20.78
CA ASN A 625 -7.03 -11.38 19.90
C ASN A 625 -5.71 -11.11 20.63
N LEU A 626 -4.88 -12.14 20.73
CA LEU A 626 -3.49 -12.01 21.14
C LEU A 626 -2.61 -12.28 19.92
N SER A 627 -1.78 -11.32 19.58
CA SER A 627 -0.90 -11.41 18.41
C SER A 627 0.53 -11.02 18.73
N THR A 628 1.46 -11.56 17.96
CA THR A 628 2.88 -11.21 18.01
C THR A 628 3.42 -11.07 16.61
N ARG A 629 4.41 -10.19 16.45
CA ARG A 629 5.24 -10.08 15.27
C ARG A 629 6.68 -9.84 15.65
N GLY A 630 7.60 -10.29 14.82
CA GLY A 630 9.01 -10.11 15.09
C GLY A 630 9.87 -10.17 13.84
N SER A 631 11.11 -9.79 14.03
CA SER A 631 12.15 -9.77 13.00
C SER A 631 13.49 -10.12 13.63
N SER A 632 14.32 -10.88 12.89
CA SER A 632 15.74 -11.00 13.22
C SER A 632 16.44 -9.65 13.07
N LYS A 633 17.76 -9.63 13.35
CA LYS A 633 18.64 -8.49 13.07
C LYS A 633 18.41 -7.98 11.65
N ARG A 634 18.40 -6.65 11.48
CA ARG A 634 18.29 -5.97 10.18
C ARG A 634 19.67 -5.47 9.79
N TYR A 635 20.02 -5.70 8.55
CA TYR A 635 21.34 -5.35 8.01
C TYR A 635 21.29 -3.97 7.36
N TYR A 636 22.32 -3.15 7.63
CA TYR A 636 22.54 -1.85 7.01
C TYR A 636 24.03 -1.71 6.68
N GLU A 637 24.32 -1.35 5.44
CA GLU A 637 25.70 -1.27 4.94
C GLU A 637 26.53 -0.23 5.70
N ASN A 638 25.97 0.96 5.92
CA ASN A 638 26.75 2.10 6.40
C ASN A 638 26.44 2.56 7.84
N ASN A 639 25.38 2.05 8.48
CA ASN A 639 24.83 2.68 9.71
C ASN A 639 24.77 1.75 10.92
N GLY A 640 25.40 0.59 10.82
CA GLY A 640 25.28 -0.44 11.85
C GLY A 640 23.90 -1.13 11.84
N ASP A 641 23.89 -2.35 12.32
CA ASP A 641 22.72 -3.21 12.19
C ASP A 641 21.62 -2.87 13.19
N GLY A 642 20.36 -2.96 12.73
CA GLY A 642 19.20 -2.88 13.59
C GLY A 642 19.01 -4.14 14.42
N ARG A 643 18.64 -3.99 15.70
CA ARG A 643 18.44 -5.14 16.62
C ARG A 643 17.24 -5.99 16.20
N ALA A 644 17.30 -7.28 16.51
CA ALA A 644 16.13 -8.15 16.46
C ALA A 644 15.05 -7.67 17.45
N TYR A 645 13.78 -7.83 17.08
CA TYR A 645 12.67 -7.45 17.96
C TYR A 645 11.52 -8.45 17.90
N GLN A 646 10.71 -8.43 18.96
CA GLN A 646 9.43 -9.12 19.03
C GLN A 646 8.43 -8.23 19.76
N LEU A 647 7.29 -7.96 19.12
CA LEU A 647 6.21 -7.17 19.66
C LEU A 647 5.01 -8.04 19.95
N TRP A 648 4.36 -7.79 21.07
CA TRP A 648 3.13 -8.45 21.47
C TRP A 648 2.01 -7.44 21.60
N ARG A 649 0.83 -7.84 21.19
CA ARG A 649 -0.39 -7.04 21.18
C ARG A 649 -1.55 -7.86 21.70
N ILE A 650 -2.43 -7.24 22.48
CA ILE A 650 -3.73 -7.78 22.85
C ILE A 650 -4.81 -6.74 22.54
N ASN A 651 -5.90 -7.19 21.98
CA ASN A 651 -7.11 -6.37 21.84
C ASN A 651 -8.37 -7.17 22.13
N THR A 652 -9.39 -6.48 22.60
CA THR A 652 -10.73 -7.01 22.86
C THR A 652 -11.76 -6.25 22.05
N THR A 653 -12.77 -6.97 21.56
CA THR A 653 -13.92 -6.40 20.86
C THR A 653 -15.19 -6.85 21.55
N HIS A 654 -16.08 -5.91 21.82
CA HIS A 654 -17.38 -6.11 22.44
C HIS A 654 -18.46 -5.68 21.46
N ASP A 655 -19.06 -6.63 20.77
CA ASP A 655 -20.11 -6.40 19.78
C ASP A 655 -21.48 -6.50 20.43
N PHE A 656 -22.29 -5.46 20.26
CA PHE A 656 -23.67 -5.40 20.75
C PHE A 656 -24.64 -5.23 19.57
N GLN A 657 -25.67 -6.07 19.52
CA GLN A 657 -26.77 -5.97 18.57
C GLN A 657 -27.97 -5.32 19.25
N VAL A 658 -28.40 -4.15 18.79
CA VAL A 658 -29.51 -3.43 19.36
C VAL A 658 -30.67 -3.39 18.37
N SER A 659 -31.67 -4.28 18.56
CA SER A 659 -32.79 -4.40 17.63
C SER A 659 -33.86 -3.33 17.77
N SER A 660 -33.99 -2.68 18.95
CA SER A 660 -35.10 -1.80 19.28
C SER A 660 -35.09 -0.42 18.61
N PHE A 661 -33.93 0.07 18.15
CA PHE A 661 -33.75 1.43 17.60
C PHE A 661 -33.35 1.48 16.13
N LYS A 662 -33.45 0.39 15.38
CA LYS A 662 -32.91 0.30 14.01
C LYS A 662 -31.39 0.55 13.94
N ILE A 663 -30.70 0.60 15.09
CA ILE A 663 -29.25 0.56 15.20
C ILE A 663 -28.84 -0.87 14.88
N ALA A 664 -28.06 -1.05 13.81
CA ALA A 664 -27.66 -2.38 13.37
C ALA A 664 -26.63 -3.00 14.32
N SER A 665 -25.67 -2.23 14.82
CA SER A 665 -24.70 -2.70 15.82
C SER A 665 -23.94 -1.55 16.48
N PHE A 666 -23.45 -1.85 17.67
CA PHE A 666 -22.54 -1.03 18.44
C PHE A 666 -21.35 -1.89 18.87
N ARG A 667 -20.13 -1.40 18.65
CA ARG A 667 -18.90 -2.11 19.05
C ARG A 667 -18.03 -1.21 19.91
N LEU A 668 -17.56 -1.75 21.01
CA LEU A 668 -16.45 -1.21 21.78
C LEU A 668 -15.20 -2.05 21.50
N GLU A 669 -14.08 -1.40 21.35
CA GLU A 669 -12.78 -2.05 21.17
C GLU A 669 -11.77 -1.37 22.08
N ALA A 670 -10.90 -2.17 22.71
CA ALA A 670 -9.77 -1.68 23.47
C ALA A 670 -8.55 -2.55 23.19
N GLY A 671 -7.38 -1.94 23.15
CA GLY A 671 -6.15 -2.68 22.86
C GLY A 671 -4.92 -2.05 23.50
N ILE A 672 -3.94 -2.93 23.71
CA ILE A 672 -2.58 -2.61 24.17
C ILE A 672 -1.63 -3.13 23.12
N ASP A 673 -0.86 -2.25 22.51
CA ASP A 673 0.20 -2.59 21.56
C ASP A 673 1.54 -2.58 22.28
N ASN A 674 2.45 -3.46 21.83
CA ASN A 674 3.80 -3.57 22.38
C ASN A 674 3.79 -3.73 23.91
N ILE A 675 3.14 -4.78 24.38
CA ILE A 675 2.91 -5.06 25.82
C ILE A 675 4.19 -5.03 26.66
N PHE A 676 5.32 -5.45 26.07
CA PHE A 676 6.61 -5.53 26.76
C PHE A 676 7.50 -4.30 26.58
N ASN A 677 6.93 -3.20 26.07
CA ASN A 677 7.58 -1.88 25.99
C ASN A 677 8.92 -1.88 25.23
N TYR A 678 9.01 -2.63 24.14
CA TYR A 678 10.19 -2.58 23.28
C TYR A 678 10.28 -1.22 22.58
N VAL A 679 11.44 -0.57 22.60
CA VAL A 679 11.72 0.66 21.87
C VAL A 679 12.93 0.42 20.98
N ASP A 680 12.77 0.61 19.68
CA ASP A 680 13.87 0.56 18.73
C ASP A 680 14.67 1.87 18.78
N ARG A 681 15.91 1.78 19.25
CA ARG A 681 16.83 2.91 19.37
C ARG A 681 17.92 2.89 18.30
N THR A 682 17.65 2.28 17.15
CA THR A 682 18.56 2.34 16.01
C THR A 682 18.72 3.79 15.56
N MET A 683 19.98 4.23 15.40
CA MET A 683 20.29 5.62 15.03
C MET A 683 19.73 6.00 13.65
N ARG A 684 19.37 7.28 13.50
CA ARG A 684 18.92 7.89 12.23
C ARG A 684 20.14 8.33 11.37
N PRO A 685 19.99 8.58 10.05
CA PRO A 685 18.78 8.89 9.30
C PRO A 685 18.18 7.71 8.53
N TYR A 686 18.73 6.53 8.55
CA TYR A 686 18.34 5.45 7.65
C TYR A 686 17.47 4.42 8.35
N HIS A 687 16.23 4.82 8.62
CA HIS A 687 15.33 4.04 9.47
C HIS A 687 14.48 3.06 8.72
N LEU A 688 14.99 1.93 8.39
CA LEU A 688 14.15 0.77 8.18
C LEU A 688 13.97 0.05 9.55
N GLY A 689 13.59 0.81 10.57
CA GLY A 689 13.40 0.34 11.94
C GLY A 689 11.94 0.09 12.27
N ASN A 690 11.72 -0.51 13.44
CA ASN A 690 10.40 -0.56 14.02
C ASN A 690 10.07 0.80 14.66
N ASN A 691 9.06 1.48 14.14
CA ASN A 691 8.68 2.83 14.59
C ASN A 691 7.84 2.85 15.88
N THR A 692 7.72 1.73 16.58
CA THR A 692 6.92 1.63 17.80
C THR A 692 7.52 2.48 18.92
N SER A 693 6.70 3.35 19.49
CA SER A 693 7.10 4.30 20.57
C SER A 693 7.14 3.69 21.97
N GLY A 694 7.21 2.38 22.11
CA GLY A 694 6.98 1.67 23.35
C GLY A 694 5.54 1.21 23.50
N THR A 695 5.09 0.93 24.72
CA THR A 695 3.70 0.48 24.98
C THR A 695 2.71 1.59 24.66
N THR A 696 1.70 1.28 23.84
CA THR A 696 0.59 2.20 23.53
C THR A 696 -0.75 1.55 23.81
N VAL A 697 -1.72 2.35 24.20
CA VAL A 697 -3.10 1.93 24.47
C VAL A 697 -4.07 2.70 23.60
N TYR A 698 -5.18 2.08 23.26
CA TYR A 698 -6.28 2.76 22.56
C TYR A 698 -7.64 2.23 22.97
N GLY A 699 -8.64 3.07 22.80
CA GLY A 699 -10.06 2.74 22.87
C GLY A 699 -10.76 3.17 21.59
N LYS A 700 -11.76 2.40 21.16
CA LYS A 700 -12.51 2.67 19.93
C LYS A 700 -13.98 2.35 20.11
N VAL A 701 -14.81 3.21 19.54
CA VAL A 701 -16.26 3.06 19.49
C VAL A 701 -16.69 3.02 18.04
N VAL A 702 -17.51 2.04 17.68
CA VAL A 702 -18.10 1.93 16.33
C VAL A 702 -19.60 1.85 16.45
N VAL A 703 -20.31 2.71 15.71
CA VAL A 703 -21.78 2.74 15.66
C VAL A 703 -22.21 2.55 14.20
N LYS A 704 -23.03 1.54 13.94
CA LYS A 704 -23.58 1.27 12.60
C LYS A 704 -25.10 1.37 12.65
N LEU A 705 -25.65 2.20 11.76
CA LEU A 705 -27.09 2.36 11.56
C LEU A 705 -27.44 1.85 10.16
N ASN A 706 -28.47 1.03 10.09
CA ASN A 706 -29.00 0.55 8.82
C ASN A 706 -30.52 0.81 8.78
N TYR A 707 -30.93 1.79 7.98
CA TYR A 707 -32.32 2.16 7.80
C TYR A 707 -32.78 1.75 6.39
N GLY A 708 -33.34 0.56 6.27
CA GLY A 708 -33.88 0.05 5.01
C GLY A 708 -34.80 -1.14 5.25
N LYS A 709 -35.65 -1.49 4.30
CA LYS A 709 -36.35 -2.78 4.32
C LYS A 709 -35.27 -3.86 4.25
N SER A 710 -35.17 -4.68 5.31
CA SER A 710 -34.44 -5.93 5.26
C SER A 710 -34.88 -6.69 4.02
N VAL A 711 -34.11 -6.67 2.96
CA VAL A 711 -34.19 -7.70 1.96
C VAL A 711 -33.76 -8.95 2.72
N LYS A 712 -34.71 -9.81 3.10
CA LYS A 712 -34.40 -11.17 3.52
C LYS A 712 -33.26 -11.60 2.60
N GLN A 713 -32.10 -11.88 3.14
CA GLN A 713 -31.06 -12.57 2.42
C GLN A 713 -31.73 -13.83 1.91
N HIS A 714 -32.15 -13.79 0.66
CA HIS A 714 -32.49 -15.00 -0.07
C HIS A 714 -31.15 -15.70 -0.18
N ILE A 715 -30.97 -16.63 0.73
CA ILE A 715 -29.88 -17.58 0.79
C ILE A 715 -29.77 -18.16 -0.62
N LEU A 716 -28.82 -17.65 -1.37
CA LEU A 716 -28.30 -18.28 -2.60
C LEU A 716 -27.60 -19.62 -2.29
N SER A 717 -27.68 -20.10 -1.03
CA SER A 717 -27.06 -21.34 -0.58
C SER A 717 -27.76 -22.61 -1.03
N THR A 718 -28.99 -22.56 -1.54
CA THR A 718 -29.72 -23.78 -1.89
C THR A 718 -29.69 -24.10 -3.39
N LYS A 719 -29.36 -23.13 -4.27
CA LYS A 719 -29.24 -23.42 -5.70
C LYS A 719 -27.83 -23.66 -6.21
N GLN A 720 -26.80 -23.27 -5.49
CA GLN A 720 -25.41 -23.60 -5.84
C GLN A 720 -24.97 -24.99 -5.35
N LYS A 721 -25.60 -25.56 -4.32
CA LYS A 721 -25.32 -26.93 -3.90
C LYS A 721 -25.76 -27.99 -4.92
N ASN A 722 -26.80 -27.73 -5.67
CA ASN A 722 -27.31 -28.68 -6.65
C ASN A 722 -26.60 -28.62 -8.03
N TYR A 723 -25.61 -27.73 -8.21
CA TYR A 723 -24.87 -27.64 -9.48
C TYR A 723 -23.51 -28.35 -9.43
N TYR A 724 -23.09 -28.84 -8.26
CA TYR A 724 -21.84 -29.58 -8.09
C TYR A 724 -22.05 -31.03 -7.62
N GLU A 725 -23.30 -31.48 -7.48
CA GLU A 725 -23.63 -32.88 -7.14
C GLU A 725 -24.20 -33.69 -8.33
N GLU A 726 -24.39 -33.06 -9.50
CA GLU A 726 -24.78 -33.75 -10.74
C GLU A 726 -23.77 -33.42 -11.85
N ASP A 727 -22.54 -34.00 -11.75
CA ASP A 727 -21.71 -34.46 -12.89
C ASP A 727 -20.49 -35.24 -12.33
#